data_5d8399f2bbb45cb2b65041a6e3a3cb91
#
_entry.id   5d8399f2bbb45cb2b65041a6e3a3cb91
#
_cell.length_a   1.000
_cell.length_b   1.000
_cell.length_c   1.000
_cell.angle_alpha   90.00
_cell.angle_beta   90.00
_cell.angle_gamma   90.00
#
_symmetry.space_group_name_H-M   'P 1'
#
loop_
_entity.id
_entity.type
_entity.pdbx_description
1 polymer ?
#
loop_
_entity_poly.entity_id
_entity_poly.type
_entity_poly.pdbx_seq_one_letter_code
_entity_poly.pdbx_strand_id
1 'polypeptide(L)'
;DQLDVRWLRPGPEGEYMPQLKSYTLPELSVNKKPSFRYRGLHLCYRHVDPEFETWMARNFINIMRSDAGQRKTHQQRKMKGYHIMISNHNAHLPASLFKTDPECFAELNGKRNNRQICMTNPKTEKLVAEQMKKWVRNNPELEILSVFPADNMDYCMCKGCTAQDRSTTWFNFFRKICLDVREEFPKLKFSTIAYQGYLKAPKTDLSFAEIIEYCNHNRCYTHQLDSACPLNQRDLKDFAEWSTLKVPMGIYGYEFDIFAAENTVSIPFYNVIREGIRKFHSLGVQSVITEYWLGFPAKNPQERRLSVQNALGVWLYTRLLWNVNDDMDKLIAEWNSKMYGGAAREAAEITRILSENWDQLKGHISNYHNAPFGTAAAMFTPERFTKLKKLLKNGFEKKLSPQERTNFELLQSFVLQWEQAYFEGTQSNRQINIPKTPNAPYALPAFQTNNQGKAPRTDAFFSWDDKYLNITVHCYDSDMEKLRAEALKRDEQVWMDDCIEIFLSNPANTEGIYKHIAVNPRGTLYDAAAYGPGGADIHWNPEIKVKTELLPDHWKVDLKIPFASNPPVPKAGDVWRFNINRSIGNGRKGMANSGYPEASYHNPNGFAALSFSEKARVEKQVLFLVPEKFMKNTKNIGNALFRDGWNFQFCSCQKELPQNLDSYRILVVRLPQFGLQGKVDFKKLAREFLNQGK
;
A
#
# COMPACT_ATOMS: atom_id res chain seq x y z
N ASP A 1 -27.58 -18.19 -13.57
CA ASP A 1 -27.13 -19.42 -12.90
C ASP A 1 -27.84 -20.69 -13.44
N GLN A 2 -29.11 -20.65 -13.72
CA GLN A 2 -29.85 -21.85 -14.13
C GLN A 2 -29.53 -22.31 -15.56
N LEU A 3 -29.11 -21.39 -16.41
CA LEU A 3 -28.63 -21.67 -17.77
C LEU A 3 -27.15 -22.06 -17.81
N ASP A 4 -26.49 -22.17 -16.65
CA ASP A 4 -25.07 -22.36 -16.49
C ASP A 4 -24.20 -21.29 -17.20
N VAL A 5 -24.77 -20.14 -17.54
CA VAL A 5 -24.02 -18.99 -18.06
C VAL A 5 -23.31 -18.29 -16.92
N ARG A 6 -22.03 -17.93 -17.14
CA ARG A 6 -21.20 -17.21 -16.16
C ARG A 6 -20.43 -16.07 -16.82
N TRP A 7 -20.29 -15.00 -16.06
CA TRP A 7 -19.42 -13.87 -16.35
C TRP A 7 -18.32 -13.85 -15.29
N LEU A 8 -17.29 -14.67 -15.51
CA LEU A 8 -16.23 -14.91 -14.54
C LEU A 8 -15.32 -13.69 -14.41
N ARG A 9 -14.89 -13.11 -15.53
CA ARG A 9 -14.11 -11.87 -15.55
C ARG A 9 -14.63 -10.93 -16.64
N PRO A 10 -14.27 -9.62 -16.58
CA PRO A 10 -14.57 -8.70 -17.68
C PRO A 10 -13.96 -9.16 -19.00
N GLY A 11 -14.66 -8.92 -20.08
CA GLY A 11 -14.27 -9.31 -21.44
C GLY A 11 -14.79 -10.66 -21.88
N PRO A 12 -14.77 -10.89 -23.21
CA PRO A 12 -15.33 -12.09 -23.81
C PRO A 12 -14.65 -13.39 -23.36
N GLU A 13 -13.36 -13.33 -23.00
CA GLU A 13 -12.64 -14.52 -22.51
C GLU A 13 -13.06 -14.92 -21.08
N GLY A 14 -13.81 -14.05 -20.37
CA GLY A 14 -14.42 -14.36 -19.08
C GLY A 14 -15.86 -14.84 -19.16
N GLU A 15 -16.47 -14.81 -20.33
CA GLU A 15 -17.83 -15.29 -20.54
C GLU A 15 -17.85 -16.81 -20.80
N TYR A 16 -18.57 -17.53 -19.97
CA TYR A 16 -18.82 -18.95 -20.16
C TYR A 16 -20.28 -19.16 -20.60
N MET A 17 -20.46 -19.70 -21.78
CA MET A 17 -21.75 -20.05 -22.37
C MET A 17 -21.72 -21.55 -22.70
N PRO A 18 -22.61 -22.35 -22.08
CA PRO A 18 -22.66 -23.78 -22.43
C PRO A 18 -23.09 -23.97 -23.87
N GLN A 19 -22.41 -24.87 -24.58
CA GLN A 19 -22.75 -25.22 -25.97
C GLN A 19 -23.92 -26.21 -25.97
N LEU A 20 -25.13 -25.70 -26.07
CA LEU A 20 -26.35 -26.51 -26.06
C LEU A 20 -26.99 -26.52 -27.48
N LYS A 21 -27.44 -27.69 -27.97
CA LYS A 21 -28.17 -27.81 -29.23
C LYS A 21 -29.60 -27.23 -29.10
N SER A 22 -30.19 -27.32 -27.94
CA SER A 22 -31.51 -26.77 -27.62
C SER A 22 -31.56 -26.47 -26.15
N TYR A 23 -32.41 -25.54 -25.75
CA TYR A 23 -32.60 -25.17 -24.37
C TYR A 23 -34.11 -25.11 -24.05
N THR A 24 -34.53 -25.85 -23.05
CA THR A 24 -35.87 -25.74 -22.50
C THR A 24 -35.81 -24.95 -21.21
N LEU A 25 -36.46 -23.80 -21.17
CA LEU A 25 -36.57 -23.00 -19.95
C LEU A 25 -37.36 -23.79 -18.89
N PRO A 26 -36.78 -24.11 -17.73
CA PRO A 26 -37.53 -24.66 -16.65
C PRO A 26 -38.55 -23.66 -16.12
N GLU A 27 -39.60 -24.13 -15.49
CA GLU A 27 -40.51 -23.24 -14.76
C GLU A 27 -39.72 -22.59 -13.60
N LEU A 28 -39.60 -21.27 -13.67
CA LEU A 28 -38.79 -20.50 -12.75
C LEU A 28 -39.65 -19.79 -11.70
N SER A 29 -39.55 -20.25 -10.45
CA SER A 29 -40.02 -19.48 -9.30
C SER A 29 -38.80 -19.15 -8.42
N VAL A 30 -38.24 -17.95 -8.56
CA VAL A 30 -37.04 -17.54 -7.83
C VAL A 30 -37.34 -16.40 -6.89
N ASN A 31 -37.28 -16.66 -5.60
CA ASN A 31 -37.37 -15.63 -4.56
C ASN A 31 -36.07 -15.66 -3.74
N LYS A 32 -35.09 -14.81 -4.09
CA LYS A 32 -33.79 -14.73 -3.41
C LYS A 32 -33.53 -13.30 -2.96
N LYS A 33 -33.09 -13.16 -1.71
CA LYS A 33 -32.65 -11.88 -1.11
C LYS A 33 -31.12 -11.91 -0.97
N PRO A 34 -30.41 -10.85 -1.38
CA PRO A 34 -28.98 -10.76 -1.18
C PRO A 34 -28.62 -10.62 0.30
N SER A 35 -27.42 -11.09 0.68
CA SER A 35 -26.91 -10.97 2.05
C SER A 35 -26.63 -9.54 2.46
N PHE A 36 -26.22 -8.69 1.52
CA PHE A 36 -26.02 -7.26 1.75
C PHE A 36 -26.93 -6.44 0.84
N ARG A 37 -27.49 -5.36 1.38
CA ARG A 37 -28.38 -4.47 0.65
C ARG A 37 -27.64 -3.70 -0.45
N TYR A 38 -26.48 -3.11 -0.11
CA TYR A 38 -25.61 -2.41 -1.04
C TYR A 38 -24.29 -3.17 -1.20
N ARG A 39 -23.92 -3.41 -2.45
CA ARG A 39 -22.74 -4.19 -2.86
C ARG A 39 -22.00 -3.42 -3.94
N GLY A 40 -20.78 -3.00 -3.65
CA GLY A 40 -20.07 -2.08 -4.52
C GLY A 40 -18.59 -2.36 -4.72
N LEU A 41 -18.09 -1.87 -5.85
CA LEU A 41 -16.67 -1.64 -6.10
C LEU A 41 -16.48 -0.14 -6.39
N HIS A 42 -15.61 0.51 -5.63
CA HIS A 42 -15.24 1.89 -5.86
C HIS A 42 -13.99 1.94 -6.74
N LEU A 43 -14.18 2.31 -8.01
CA LEU A 43 -13.09 2.42 -8.96
C LEU A 43 -12.42 3.79 -8.80
N CYS A 44 -11.29 3.81 -8.10
CA CYS A 44 -10.57 5.04 -7.79
C CYS A 44 -9.94 5.64 -9.04
N TYR A 45 -10.08 6.96 -9.20
CA TYR A 45 -9.36 7.81 -10.15
C TYR A 45 -9.51 7.52 -11.65
N ARG A 46 -10.52 6.74 -12.11
CA ARG A 46 -10.63 6.40 -13.53
C ARG A 46 -12.07 6.40 -14.05
N HIS A 47 -12.21 6.72 -15.33
CA HIS A 47 -13.46 6.49 -16.04
C HIS A 47 -13.73 4.99 -16.13
N VAL A 48 -14.87 4.58 -15.64
CA VAL A 48 -15.30 3.19 -15.66
C VAL A 48 -15.63 2.77 -17.08
N ASP A 49 -15.03 1.68 -17.54
CA ASP A 49 -15.36 1.07 -18.82
C ASP A 49 -16.80 0.52 -18.79
N PRO A 50 -17.63 0.78 -19.81
CA PRO A 50 -18.99 0.25 -19.89
C PRO A 50 -19.09 -1.28 -19.85
N GLU A 51 -18.06 -1.97 -20.33
CA GLU A 51 -17.96 -3.44 -20.28
C GLU A 51 -17.74 -3.93 -18.84
N PHE A 52 -16.85 -3.27 -18.09
CA PHE A 52 -16.62 -3.56 -16.70
C PHE A 52 -17.88 -3.27 -15.85
N GLU A 53 -18.57 -2.14 -16.10
CA GLU A 53 -19.85 -1.85 -15.44
C GLU A 53 -20.89 -2.94 -15.71
N THR A 54 -20.97 -3.41 -16.95
CA THR A 54 -21.89 -4.47 -17.32
C THR A 54 -21.55 -5.78 -16.63
N TRP A 55 -20.26 -6.11 -16.53
CA TRP A 55 -19.78 -7.28 -15.81
C TRP A 55 -20.13 -7.19 -14.31
N MET A 56 -19.91 -6.04 -13.69
CA MET A 56 -20.28 -5.82 -12.28
C MET A 56 -21.79 -6.03 -12.06
N ALA A 57 -22.64 -5.44 -12.92
CA ALA A 57 -24.10 -5.60 -12.82
C ALA A 57 -24.53 -7.08 -12.98
N ARG A 58 -23.95 -7.80 -13.94
CA ARG A 58 -24.15 -9.24 -14.15
C ARG A 58 -23.72 -10.09 -12.95
N ASN A 59 -22.77 -9.59 -12.14
CA ASN A 59 -22.34 -10.21 -10.89
C ASN A 59 -22.96 -9.56 -9.65
N PHE A 60 -24.13 -8.97 -9.79
CA PHE A 60 -24.99 -8.47 -8.70
C PHE A 60 -24.41 -7.29 -7.89
N ILE A 61 -23.42 -6.60 -8.38
CA ILE A 61 -23.02 -5.30 -7.85
C ILE A 61 -24.14 -4.31 -8.18
N ASN A 62 -24.63 -3.58 -7.19
CA ASN A 62 -25.82 -2.74 -7.33
C ASN A 62 -25.64 -1.30 -6.85
N ILE A 63 -24.45 -0.92 -6.37
CA ILE A 63 -24.16 0.45 -6.02
C ILE A 63 -22.88 0.90 -6.72
N MET A 64 -22.91 2.13 -7.21
CA MET A 64 -21.80 2.73 -7.88
C MET A 64 -21.58 4.13 -7.36
N ARG A 65 -20.35 4.40 -6.95
CA ARG A 65 -19.91 5.74 -6.62
C ARG A 65 -19.60 6.50 -7.89
N SER A 66 -19.96 7.76 -7.93
CA SER A 66 -19.84 8.58 -9.12
C SER A 66 -19.56 10.03 -8.74
N ASP A 67 -18.81 10.73 -9.57
CA ASP A 67 -18.57 12.15 -9.41
C ASP A 67 -19.79 12.96 -9.90
N ALA A 68 -19.98 14.15 -9.31
CA ALA A 68 -20.98 15.10 -9.78
C ALA A 68 -20.74 15.50 -11.25
N GLY A 69 -21.79 15.57 -12.06
CA GLY A 69 -21.72 16.04 -13.45
C GLY A 69 -21.81 14.96 -14.53
N GLN A 70 -21.99 13.67 -14.17
CA GLN A 70 -22.07 12.56 -15.13
C GLN A 70 -23.52 12.10 -15.44
N ARG A 71 -24.48 13.02 -15.59
CA ARG A 71 -25.92 12.72 -15.70
C ARG A 71 -26.26 11.64 -16.72
N LYS A 72 -25.75 11.73 -17.96
CA LYS A 72 -26.03 10.72 -19.00
C LYS A 72 -25.56 9.33 -18.57
N THR A 73 -24.42 9.25 -17.93
CA THR A 73 -23.87 7.99 -17.39
C THR A 73 -24.74 7.48 -16.23
N HIS A 74 -25.27 8.35 -15.38
CA HIS A 74 -26.16 7.95 -14.28
C HIS A 74 -27.43 7.28 -14.79
N GLN A 75 -28.06 7.84 -15.82
CA GLN A 75 -29.25 7.22 -16.45
C GLN A 75 -28.94 5.82 -16.99
N GLN A 76 -27.82 5.66 -17.69
CA GLN A 76 -27.37 4.35 -18.19
C GLN A 76 -27.10 3.35 -17.07
N ARG A 77 -26.51 3.80 -15.94
CA ARG A 77 -26.28 2.97 -14.76
C ARG A 77 -27.57 2.53 -14.09
N LYS A 78 -28.55 3.43 -13.97
CA LYS A 78 -29.89 3.07 -13.45
C LYS A 78 -30.55 2.00 -14.31
N MET A 79 -30.43 2.06 -15.63
CA MET A 79 -30.93 1.03 -16.53
C MET A 79 -30.27 -0.34 -16.31
N LYS A 80 -29.04 -0.37 -15.81
CA LYS A 80 -28.33 -1.60 -15.41
C LYS A 80 -28.67 -2.06 -13.98
N GLY A 81 -29.53 -1.34 -13.26
CA GLY A 81 -29.95 -1.68 -11.89
C GLY A 81 -29.05 -1.11 -10.76
N TYR A 82 -28.23 -0.12 -11.06
CA TYR A 82 -27.42 0.54 -10.03
C TYR A 82 -28.19 1.61 -9.25
N HIS A 83 -27.96 1.65 -7.95
CA HIS A 83 -28.24 2.83 -7.12
C HIS A 83 -27.16 3.88 -7.39
N ILE A 84 -27.57 5.11 -7.62
CA ILE A 84 -26.64 6.21 -7.89
C ILE A 84 -26.30 6.92 -6.59
N MET A 85 -25.01 6.85 -6.23
CA MET A 85 -24.44 7.51 -5.07
C MET A 85 -23.37 8.49 -5.56
N ILE A 86 -23.53 9.78 -5.26
CA ILE A 86 -22.43 10.74 -5.40
C ILE A 86 -21.62 10.69 -4.11
N SER A 87 -20.35 10.38 -4.25
CA SER A 87 -19.41 10.35 -3.13
C SER A 87 -18.01 10.76 -3.58
N ASN A 88 -17.49 11.75 -2.90
CA ASN A 88 -16.11 12.19 -2.99
C ASN A 88 -15.80 12.93 -1.70
N HIS A 89 -14.55 13.30 -1.44
CA HIS A 89 -14.16 14.21 -0.36
C HIS A 89 -14.71 15.62 -0.65
N ASN A 90 -16.03 15.76 -0.54
CA ASN A 90 -16.81 16.87 -1.09
C ASN A 90 -17.19 17.95 -0.07
N ALA A 91 -16.98 17.71 1.23
CA ALA A 91 -17.16 18.70 2.27
C ALA A 91 -15.96 19.66 2.31
N HIS A 92 -15.79 20.43 1.25
CA HIS A 92 -14.77 21.47 1.13
C HIS A 92 -15.35 22.71 0.48
N LEU A 93 -14.68 23.85 0.63
CA LEU A 93 -15.03 25.12 -0.01
C LEU A 93 -14.00 25.46 -1.08
N PRO A 94 -14.39 26.19 -2.14
CA PRO A 94 -13.45 26.70 -3.11
C PRO A 94 -12.35 27.55 -2.46
N ALA A 95 -11.09 27.30 -2.82
CA ALA A 95 -9.95 28.02 -2.27
C ALA A 95 -10.01 29.55 -2.48
N SER A 96 -10.75 30.00 -3.49
CA SER A 96 -10.98 31.44 -3.76
C SER A 96 -11.69 32.15 -2.61
N LEU A 97 -12.58 31.45 -1.88
CA LEU A 97 -13.29 32.00 -0.72
C LEU A 97 -12.37 32.27 0.47
N PHE A 98 -11.17 31.70 0.51
CA PHE A 98 -10.23 31.94 1.60
C PHE A 98 -9.82 33.42 1.73
N LYS A 99 -9.83 34.16 0.62
CA LYS A 99 -9.48 35.58 0.63
C LYS A 99 -10.56 36.47 1.25
N THR A 100 -11.83 36.10 1.10
CA THR A 100 -12.99 36.89 1.60
C THR A 100 -13.55 36.36 2.90
N ASP A 101 -13.44 35.06 3.13
CA ASP A 101 -14.11 34.34 4.23
C ASP A 101 -13.15 33.36 4.93
N PRO A 102 -11.97 33.81 5.41
CA PRO A 102 -10.97 32.92 6.01
C PRO A 102 -11.48 32.18 7.23
N GLU A 103 -12.48 32.73 7.96
CA GLU A 103 -13.11 32.10 9.13
C GLU A 103 -13.88 30.81 8.82
N CYS A 104 -14.23 30.59 7.54
CA CYS A 104 -14.85 29.36 7.07
C CYS A 104 -13.86 28.19 6.96
N PHE A 105 -12.57 28.45 7.05
CA PHE A 105 -11.51 27.46 6.88
C PHE A 105 -10.85 27.09 8.22
N ALA A 106 -10.15 25.96 8.20
CA ALA A 106 -9.51 25.40 9.39
C ALA A 106 -8.45 26.33 9.99
N GLU A 107 -8.40 26.37 11.32
CA GLU A 107 -7.35 27.03 12.07
C GLU A 107 -6.36 26.00 12.60
N LEU A 108 -5.09 26.18 12.26
CA LEU A 108 -3.97 25.38 12.76
C LEU A 108 -2.92 26.32 13.35
N ASN A 109 -2.48 26.04 14.57
CA ASN A 109 -1.47 26.86 15.26
C ASN A 109 -1.80 28.35 15.26
N GLY A 110 -3.09 28.71 15.47
CA GLY A 110 -3.57 30.08 15.48
C GLY A 110 -3.66 30.77 14.12
N LYS A 111 -3.44 30.04 13.01
CA LYS A 111 -3.53 30.58 11.64
C LYS A 111 -4.55 29.80 10.83
N ARG A 112 -5.36 30.52 10.02
CA ARG A 112 -6.29 29.89 9.08
C ARG A 112 -5.54 29.39 7.84
N ASN A 113 -5.95 28.23 7.30
CA ASN A 113 -5.48 27.70 6.05
C ASN A 113 -6.65 27.11 5.24
N ASN A 114 -6.50 27.04 3.93
CA ASN A 114 -7.56 26.63 3.00
C ASN A 114 -7.59 25.12 2.67
N ARG A 115 -6.89 24.28 3.40
CA ARG A 115 -6.85 22.84 3.12
C ARG A 115 -8.02 22.07 3.74
N GLN A 116 -8.63 22.63 4.81
CA GLN A 116 -9.79 22.09 5.50
C GLN A 116 -10.78 23.19 5.85
N ILE A 117 -11.98 22.82 6.22
CA ILE A 117 -13.05 23.75 6.65
C ILE A 117 -13.15 23.84 8.17
N CYS A 118 -13.73 24.95 8.65
CA CYS A 118 -14.14 25.10 10.05
C CYS A 118 -15.57 24.57 10.21
N MET A 119 -15.75 23.40 10.81
CA MET A 119 -17.03 22.69 10.89
C MET A 119 -18.03 23.29 11.88
N THR A 120 -17.59 24.22 12.73
CA THR A 120 -18.45 24.90 13.71
C THR A 120 -18.81 26.33 13.32
N ASN A 121 -18.34 26.81 12.17
CA ASN A 121 -18.72 28.11 11.65
C ASN A 121 -20.07 28.01 10.89
N PRO A 122 -21.13 28.78 11.29
CA PRO A 122 -22.44 28.69 10.65
C PRO A 122 -22.45 29.08 9.16
N LYS A 123 -21.53 29.97 8.73
CA LYS A 123 -21.39 30.33 7.32
C LYS A 123 -20.83 29.17 6.50
N THR A 124 -19.89 28.41 7.05
CA THR A 124 -19.38 27.18 6.42
C THR A 124 -20.50 26.17 6.19
N GLU A 125 -21.35 25.95 7.19
CA GLU A 125 -22.49 25.03 7.11
C GLU A 125 -23.41 25.42 5.92
N LYS A 126 -23.81 26.69 5.83
CA LYS A 126 -24.66 27.20 4.73
C LYS A 126 -24.01 27.04 3.36
N LEU A 127 -22.73 27.40 3.23
CA LEU A 127 -22.01 27.32 1.95
C LEU A 127 -21.87 25.87 1.46
N VAL A 128 -21.57 24.93 2.36
CA VAL A 128 -21.45 23.53 1.98
C VAL A 128 -22.83 22.95 1.67
N ALA A 129 -23.89 23.27 2.43
CA ALA A 129 -25.27 22.83 2.14
C ALA A 129 -25.73 23.31 0.75
N GLU A 130 -25.51 24.59 0.41
CA GLU A 130 -25.84 25.12 -0.92
C GLU A 130 -25.04 24.44 -2.05
N GLN A 131 -23.78 24.11 -1.83
CA GLN A 131 -23.00 23.32 -2.78
C GLN A 131 -23.63 21.94 -2.99
N MET A 132 -24.04 21.25 -1.92
CA MET A 132 -24.72 19.95 -2.01
C MET A 132 -26.07 20.07 -2.74
N LYS A 133 -26.92 21.06 -2.43
CA LYS A 133 -28.19 21.30 -3.12
C LYS A 133 -27.96 21.52 -4.63
N LYS A 134 -26.95 22.32 -4.99
CA LYS A 134 -26.57 22.52 -6.40
C LYS A 134 -26.21 21.22 -7.11
N TRP A 135 -25.47 20.30 -6.42
CA TRP A 135 -25.15 19.00 -7.00
C TRP A 135 -26.38 18.15 -7.21
N VAL A 136 -27.32 18.12 -6.26
CA VAL A 136 -28.56 17.36 -6.37
C VAL A 136 -29.41 17.91 -7.53
N ARG A 137 -29.58 19.24 -7.65
CA ARG A 137 -30.29 19.86 -8.78
C ARG A 137 -29.73 19.45 -10.14
N ASN A 138 -28.40 19.35 -10.23
CA ASN A 138 -27.70 18.97 -11.45
C ASN A 138 -27.73 17.45 -11.74
N ASN A 139 -28.12 16.62 -10.77
CA ASN A 139 -28.11 15.15 -10.87
C ASN A 139 -29.42 14.55 -10.33
N PRO A 140 -30.53 14.72 -11.06
CA PRO A 140 -31.87 14.28 -10.61
C PRO A 140 -31.99 12.76 -10.43
N GLU A 141 -31.08 11.97 -10.99
CA GLU A 141 -31.02 10.51 -10.83
C GLU A 141 -30.38 10.09 -9.49
N LEU A 142 -29.84 11.04 -8.73
CA LEU A 142 -29.18 10.78 -7.46
C LEU A 142 -30.16 10.21 -6.43
N GLU A 143 -29.81 9.10 -5.83
CA GLU A 143 -30.59 8.47 -4.76
C GLU A 143 -29.94 8.67 -3.40
N ILE A 144 -28.60 8.67 -3.34
CA ILE A 144 -27.84 8.79 -2.11
C ILE A 144 -26.78 9.89 -2.28
N LEU A 145 -26.87 10.93 -1.47
CA LEU A 145 -25.84 11.95 -1.36
C LEU A 145 -24.88 11.58 -0.24
N SER A 146 -23.66 11.25 -0.59
CA SER A 146 -22.61 11.04 0.40
C SER A 146 -21.81 12.33 0.61
N VAL A 147 -21.70 12.76 1.85
CA VAL A 147 -20.92 13.95 2.26
C VAL A 147 -19.70 13.48 3.01
N PHE A 148 -18.53 13.59 2.41
CA PHE A 148 -17.27 13.13 3.00
C PHE A 148 -16.40 14.29 3.45
N PRO A 149 -15.68 14.14 4.59
CA PRO A 149 -14.67 15.11 5.01
C PRO A 149 -13.55 15.20 3.98
N ALA A 150 -12.79 16.27 3.98
CA ALA A 150 -11.60 16.38 3.13
C ALA A 150 -10.55 15.32 3.51
N ASP A 151 -9.84 14.82 2.50
CA ASP A 151 -8.86 13.75 2.66
C ASP A 151 -7.49 14.29 3.09
N ASN A 152 -7.44 14.81 4.29
CA ASN A 152 -6.20 15.26 4.94
C ASN A 152 -6.38 15.35 6.47
N MET A 153 -5.28 15.52 7.19
CA MET A 153 -5.25 15.60 8.65
C MET A 153 -5.19 17.04 9.21
N ASP A 154 -5.45 18.06 8.40
CA ASP A 154 -5.39 19.47 8.80
C ASP A 154 -6.67 19.89 9.57
N TYR A 155 -7.00 19.13 10.61
CA TYR A 155 -8.20 19.33 11.41
C TYR A 155 -8.23 20.71 12.07
N CYS A 156 -9.36 21.41 12.00
CA CYS A 156 -9.52 22.71 12.61
C CYS A 156 -9.36 22.64 14.13
N MET A 157 -8.46 23.46 14.67
CA MET A 157 -8.11 23.54 16.08
C MET A 157 -8.70 24.78 16.79
N CYS A 158 -9.67 25.48 16.16
CA CYS A 158 -10.34 26.61 16.82
C CYS A 158 -11.18 26.14 18.01
N LYS A 159 -11.47 27.07 18.94
CA LYS A 159 -12.23 26.80 20.19
C LYS A 159 -13.55 26.05 19.95
N GLY A 160 -14.27 26.35 18.86
CA GLY A 160 -15.52 25.65 18.53
C GLY A 160 -15.28 24.20 18.12
N CYS A 161 -14.32 23.93 17.22
CA CYS A 161 -14.06 22.59 16.71
C CYS A 161 -13.38 21.66 17.75
N THR A 162 -12.73 22.22 18.77
CA THR A 162 -12.09 21.45 19.85
C THR A 162 -12.96 21.34 21.12
N ALA A 163 -14.15 21.94 21.12
CA ALA A 163 -15.09 21.86 22.26
C ALA A 163 -15.65 20.43 22.46
N GLN A 164 -15.59 19.59 21.45
CA GLN A 164 -16.01 18.20 21.48
C GLN A 164 -14.93 17.33 20.81
N ASP A 165 -15.08 15.99 20.89
CA ASP A 165 -14.23 15.10 20.11
C ASP A 165 -14.47 15.29 18.60
N ARG A 166 -13.47 14.94 17.82
CA ARG A 166 -13.47 15.15 16.35
C ARG A 166 -14.62 14.47 15.65
N SER A 167 -14.92 13.23 16.00
CA SER A 167 -16.03 12.49 15.41
C SER A 167 -17.35 13.20 15.67
N THR A 168 -17.64 13.55 16.93
CA THR A 168 -18.86 14.27 17.29
C THR A 168 -18.95 15.62 16.55
N THR A 169 -17.86 16.35 16.41
CA THR A 169 -17.81 17.62 15.64
C THR A 169 -18.16 17.41 14.18
N TRP A 170 -17.54 16.41 13.52
CA TRP A 170 -17.81 16.07 12.13
C TRP A 170 -19.27 15.62 11.92
N PHE A 171 -19.74 14.68 12.72
CA PHE A 171 -21.08 14.12 12.53
C PHE A 171 -22.19 15.11 12.87
N ASN A 172 -21.96 16.06 13.77
CA ASN A 172 -22.87 17.20 13.99
C ASN A 172 -22.93 18.11 12.75
N PHE A 173 -21.79 18.40 12.14
CA PHE A 173 -21.71 19.17 10.90
C PHE A 173 -22.44 18.43 9.76
N PHE A 174 -22.15 17.14 9.56
CA PHE A 174 -22.82 16.29 8.58
C PHE A 174 -24.35 16.30 8.77
N ARG A 175 -24.83 16.14 10.01
CA ARG A 175 -26.25 16.17 10.33
C ARG A 175 -26.91 17.48 9.91
N LYS A 176 -26.30 18.62 10.21
CA LYS A 176 -26.84 19.94 9.86
C LYS A 176 -26.93 20.12 8.34
N ILE A 177 -25.88 19.77 7.60
CA ILE A 177 -25.88 19.81 6.13
C ILE A 177 -27.01 18.95 5.56
N CYS A 178 -27.16 17.71 6.04
CA CYS A 178 -28.18 16.80 5.54
C CYS A 178 -29.59 17.27 5.83
N LEU A 179 -29.85 17.85 7.00
CA LEU A 179 -31.16 18.39 7.33
C LEU A 179 -31.53 19.59 6.46
N ASP A 180 -30.59 20.51 6.23
CA ASP A 180 -30.77 21.66 5.35
C ASP A 180 -31.04 21.21 3.89
N VAL A 181 -30.28 20.24 3.38
CA VAL A 181 -30.51 19.69 2.04
C VAL A 181 -31.87 18.97 1.94
N ARG A 182 -32.29 18.28 3.01
CA ARG A 182 -33.58 17.56 3.05
C ARG A 182 -34.81 18.46 2.95
N GLU A 183 -34.71 19.71 3.40
CA GLU A 183 -35.80 20.69 3.27
C GLU A 183 -36.19 20.87 1.79
N GLU A 184 -35.22 20.88 0.88
CA GLU A 184 -35.47 20.98 -0.57
C GLU A 184 -35.71 19.62 -1.23
N PHE A 185 -35.00 18.57 -0.74
CA PHE A 185 -34.99 17.23 -1.34
C PHE A 185 -35.43 16.14 -0.33
N PRO A 186 -36.72 16.08 0.04
CA PRO A 186 -37.20 15.23 1.15
C PRO A 186 -37.05 13.72 0.92
N LYS A 187 -36.92 13.26 -0.34
CA LYS A 187 -36.74 11.84 -0.69
C LYS A 187 -35.27 11.42 -0.78
N LEU A 188 -34.36 12.39 -0.72
CA LEU A 188 -32.93 12.11 -0.84
C LEU A 188 -32.42 11.38 0.41
N LYS A 189 -31.60 10.36 0.20
CA LYS A 189 -30.91 9.60 1.23
C LYS A 189 -29.52 10.16 1.46
N PHE A 190 -28.97 9.98 2.67
CA PHE A 190 -27.69 10.56 3.04
C PHE A 190 -26.75 9.49 3.58
N SER A 191 -25.48 9.61 3.24
CA SER A 191 -24.42 8.74 3.69
C SER A 191 -23.15 9.56 3.99
N THR A 192 -22.28 9.01 4.82
CA THR A 192 -20.92 9.51 5.03
C THR A 192 -20.01 8.37 5.44
N ILE A 193 -18.70 8.69 5.59
CA ILE A 193 -17.70 7.75 6.06
C ILE A 193 -17.26 8.06 7.49
N ALA A 194 -17.03 7.00 8.27
CA ALA A 194 -16.25 7.06 9.49
C ALA A 194 -14.78 6.77 9.12
N TYR A 195 -13.93 7.79 9.13
CA TYR A 195 -12.61 7.74 8.50
C TYR A 195 -11.55 8.53 9.26
N GLN A 196 -10.36 8.02 9.39
CA GLN A 196 -9.21 8.67 10.02
C GLN A 196 -9.55 9.29 11.39
N GLY A 197 -9.39 10.61 11.56
CA GLY A 197 -9.71 11.33 12.79
C GLY A 197 -11.20 11.33 13.19
N TYR A 198 -12.07 10.85 12.32
CA TYR A 198 -13.53 10.73 12.51
C TYR A 198 -14.01 9.27 12.61
N LEU A 199 -13.09 8.34 12.91
CA LEU A 199 -13.37 6.90 12.91
C LEU A 199 -14.23 6.44 14.11
N LYS A 200 -14.09 7.08 15.26
CA LYS A 200 -14.81 6.71 16.49
C LYS A 200 -16.30 7.03 16.40
N ALA A 201 -17.11 6.24 17.08
CA ALA A 201 -18.55 6.48 17.17
C ALA A 201 -18.85 7.86 17.85
N PRO A 202 -19.63 8.74 17.21
CA PRO A 202 -19.94 10.07 17.73
C PRO A 202 -21.07 10.06 18.76
N LYS A 203 -21.21 11.16 19.50
CA LYS A 203 -22.37 11.42 20.36
C LYS A 203 -23.54 12.11 19.61
N THR A 204 -23.67 11.88 18.30
CA THR A 204 -24.63 12.53 17.42
C THR A 204 -25.74 11.56 17.06
N ASP A 205 -27.01 12.02 17.06
CA ASP A 205 -28.10 11.25 16.45
C ASP A 205 -27.94 11.17 14.94
N LEU A 206 -27.77 9.95 14.45
CA LEU A 206 -27.57 9.62 13.03
C LEU A 206 -28.74 8.81 12.43
N SER A 207 -29.87 8.71 13.14
CA SER A 207 -31.04 7.95 12.69
C SER A 207 -31.60 8.39 11.34
N PHE A 208 -31.27 9.60 10.89
CA PHE A 208 -31.64 10.16 9.59
C PHE A 208 -30.81 9.62 8.42
N ALA A 209 -29.63 9.06 8.70
CA ALA A 209 -28.72 8.60 7.65
C ALA A 209 -29.16 7.23 7.10
N GLU A 210 -29.04 7.07 5.79
CA GLU A 210 -29.28 5.79 5.10
C GLU A 210 -28.23 4.76 5.45
N ILE A 211 -26.97 5.20 5.54
CA ILE A 211 -25.83 4.34 5.88
C ILE A 211 -24.63 5.17 6.31
N ILE A 212 -23.88 4.69 7.30
CA ILE A 212 -22.56 5.17 7.64
C ILE A 212 -21.53 4.10 7.27
N GLU A 213 -20.57 4.44 6.43
CA GLU A 213 -19.56 3.50 5.97
C GLU A 213 -18.31 3.62 6.84
N TYR A 214 -18.05 2.58 7.61
CA TYR A 214 -16.83 2.47 8.42
C TYR A 214 -15.65 2.09 7.52
N CYS A 215 -14.62 2.94 7.50
CA CYS A 215 -13.40 2.70 6.75
C CYS A 215 -12.45 1.84 7.61
N ASN A 216 -12.39 0.54 7.35
CA ASN A 216 -11.49 -0.39 8.05
C ASN A 216 -10.03 -0.31 7.54
N HIS A 217 -9.52 0.91 7.46
CA HIS A 217 -8.29 1.32 6.84
C HIS A 217 -7.03 0.65 7.43
N ASN A 218 -7.07 0.34 8.73
CA ASN A 218 -5.95 -0.29 9.45
C ASN A 218 -6.09 -1.81 9.58
N ARG A 219 -7.06 -2.41 8.89
CA ARG A 219 -7.27 -3.85 8.90
C ARG A 219 -6.05 -4.60 8.39
N CYS A 220 -5.75 -5.73 9.02
CA CYS A 220 -4.77 -6.68 8.50
C CYS A 220 -5.41 -7.65 7.50
N TYR A 221 -4.76 -7.85 6.36
CA TYR A 221 -5.22 -8.71 5.27
C TYR A 221 -4.43 -10.03 5.15
N THR A 222 -3.51 -10.31 6.09
CA THR A 222 -2.89 -11.64 6.23
C THR A 222 -3.62 -12.50 7.23
N HIS A 223 -4.36 -11.90 8.16
CA HIS A 223 -5.08 -12.58 9.21
C HIS A 223 -6.59 -12.43 9.02
N GLN A 224 -7.33 -13.46 9.45
CA GLN A 224 -8.79 -13.40 9.51
C GLN A 224 -9.22 -12.25 10.43
N LEU A 225 -10.35 -11.61 10.10
CA LEU A 225 -10.80 -10.40 10.79
C LEU A 225 -11.07 -10.62 12.29
N ASP A 226 -11.57 -11.80 12.66
CA ASP A 226 -11.87 -12.19 14.05
C ASP A 226 -10.74 -12.98 14.75
N SER A 227 -9.57 -13.08 14.12
CA SER A 227 -8.39 -13.71 14.73
C SER A 227 -7.84 -12.87 15.90
N ALA A 228 -6.87 -13.44 16.64
CA ALA A 228 -6.14 -12.72 17.70
C ALA A 228 -5.18 -11.64 17.18
N CYS A 229 -5.24 -11.29 15.90
CA CYS A 229 -4.44 -10.23 15.29
C CYS A 229 -4.74 -8.87 15.96
N PRO A 230 -3.76 -8.19 16.58
CA PRO A 230 -3.99 -6.96 17.32
C PRO A 230 -4.57 -5.82 16.45
N LEU A 231 -4.21 -5.77 15.15
CA LEU A 231 -4.78 -4.79 14.22
C LEU A 231 -6.28 -5.04 14.00
N ASN A 232 -6.65 -6.29 13.74
CA ASN A 232 -8.04 -6.66 13.51
C ASN A 232 -8.88 -6.55 14.78
N GLN A 233 -8.32 -6.89 15.95
CA GLN A 233 -9.00 -6.74 17.23
C GLN A 233 -9.27 -5.26 17.55
N ARG A 234 -8.32 -4.37 17.28
CA ARG A 234 -8.52 -2.92 17.43
C ARG A 234 -9.61 -2.41 16.48
N ASP A 235 -9.55 -2.80 15.21
CA ASP A 235 -10.54 -2.40 14.21
C ASP A 235 -11.95 -2.86 14.58
N LEU A 236 -12.11 -4.12 15.04
CA LEU A 236 -13.38 -4.66 15.52
C LEU A 236 -13.87 -3.96 16.79
N LYS A 237 -12.98 -3.59 17.70
CA LYS A 237 -13.34 -2.82 18.90
C LYS A 237 -13.89 -1.45 18.53
N ASP A 238 -13.20 -0.72 17.65
CA ASP A 238 -13.66 0.59 17.20
C ASP A 238 -15.00 0.47 16.45
N PHE A 239 -15.17 -0.57 15.61
CA PHE A 239 -16.44 -0.85 14.95
C PHE A 239 -17.58 -1.19 15.91
N ALA A 240 -17.29 -1.93 16.99
CA ALA A 240 -18.30 -2.31 17.99
C ALA A 240 -18.94 -1.10 18.70
N GLU A 241 -18.22 0.01 18.84
CA GLU A 241 -18.78 1.25 19.39
C GLU A 241 -19.93 1.78 18.52
N TRP A 242 -19.86 1.60 17.20
CA TRP A 242 -20.91 2.01 16.25
C TRP A 242 -22.18 1.18 16.36
N SER A 243 -22.09 -0.08 16.79
CA SER A 243 -23.26 -0.94 16.98
C SER A 243 -24.23 -0.44 18.06
N THR A 244 -23.75 0.45 18.94
CA THR A 244 -24.57 1.12 19.96
C THR A 244 -25.49 2.21 19.38
N LEU A 245 -25.15 2.68 18.17
CA LEU A 245 -25.91 3.70 17.47
C LEU A 245 -27.00 3.05 16.60
N LYS A 246 -28.20 3.65 16.58
CA LYS A 246 -29.33 3.17 15.75
C LYS A 246 -29.21 3.68 14.31
N VAL A 247 -28.13 3.34 13.64
CA VAL A 247 -27.88 3.71 12.25
C VAL A 247 -27.41 2.49 11.45
N PRO A 248 -27.89 2.30 10.22
CA PRO A 248 -27.36 1.23 9.36
C PRO A 248 -25.88 1.44 9.07
N MET A 249 -25.07 0.38 9.28
CA MET A 249 -23.64 0.42 9.05
C MET A 249 -23.25 -0.24 7.74
N GLY A 250 -22.30 0.37 7.07
CA GLY A 250 -21.58 -0.17 5.94
C GLY A 250 -20.09 -0.35 6.23
N ILE A 251 -19.42 -1.07 5.37
CA ILE A 251 -17.97 -1.15 5.31
C ILE A 251 -17.48 -0.50 4.02
N TYR A 252 -16.52 0.40 4.17
CA TYR A 252 -15.69 0.87 3.07
C TYR A 252 -14.35 0.17 3.17
N GLY A 253 -14.17 -0.88 2.36
CA GLY A 253 -13.03 -1.78 2.40
C GLY A 253 -11.90 -1.38 1.45
N TYR A 254 -10.76 -2.04 1.61
CA TYR A 254 -9.54 -1.81 0.83
C TYR A 254 -8.93 -3.14 0.36
N GLU A 255 -9.77 -4.17 0.19
CA GLU A 255 -9.34 -5.53 -0.14
C GLU A 255 -8.47 -5.59 -1.40
N PHE A 256 -8.79 -4.79 -2.42
CA PHE A 256 -8.09 -4.81 -3.70
C PHE A 256 -7.13 -3.62 -3.90
N ASP A 257 -6.78 -2.96 -2.80
CA ASP A 257 -5.89 -1.80 -2.78
C ASP A 257 -4.46 -2.15 -2.32
N ILE A 258 -4.29 -3.33 -1.75
CA ILE A 258 -3.00 -3.85 -1.31
C ILE A 258 -2.09 -4.00 -2.54
N PHE A 259 -0.84 -3.49 -2.48
CA PHE A 259 0.13 -3.47 -3.58
C PHE A 259 -0.32 -2.71 -4.84
N ALA A 260 -1.45 -2.00 -4.81
CA ALA A 260 -2.00 -1.33 -5.99
C ALA A 260 -1.06 -0.25 -6.55
N ALA A 261 -0.36 0.48 -5.69
CA ALA A 261 0.58 1.52 -6.10
C ALA A 261 1.76 0.98 -6.92
N GLU A 262 2.20 -0.25 -6.68
CA GLU A 262 3.30 -0.89 -7.39
C GLU A 262 2.84 -1.69 -8.60
N ASN A 263 1.55 -2.01 -8.72
CA ASN A 263 0.95 -2.78 -9.83
C ASN A 263 1.73 -4.05 -10.21
N THR A 264 2.30 -4.74 -9.22
CA THR A 264 3.30 -5.78 -9.47
C THR A 264 2.80 -7.20 -9.31
N VAL A 265 1.84 -7.43 -8.42
CA VAL A 265 1.33 -8.78 -8.14
C VAL A 265 -0.16 -8.82 -7.83
N SER A 266 -0.81 -9.92 -8.15
CA SER A 266 -2.18 -10.21 -7.71
C SER A 266 -2.18 -10.97 -6.37
N ILE A 267 -3.23 -10.81 -5.58
CA ILE A 267 -3.26 -11.22 -4.18
C ILE A 267 -4.14 -12.46 -4.00
N PRO A 268 -3.59 -13.62 -3.54
CA PRO A 268 -4.35 -14.87 -3.39
C PRO A 268 -5.00 -15.02 -1.99
N PHE A 269 -5.60 -13.98 -1.42
CA PHE A 269 -6.13 -13.93 -0.04
C PHE A 269 -7.62 -14.32 0.07
N TYR A 270 -8.02 -15.35 -0.63
CA TYR A 270 -9.44 -15.73 -0.78
C TYR A 270 -10.11 -16.07 0.57
N ASN A 271 -9.41 -16.73 1.48
CA ASN A 271 -9.91 -17.06 2.82
C ASN A 271 -10.16 -15.79 3.66
N VAL A 272 -9.29 -14.79 3.56
CA VAL A 272 -9.44 -13.51 4.26
C VAL A 272 -10.68 -12.75 3.75
N ILE A 273 -10.94 -12.78 2.42
CA ILE A 273 -12.16 -12.23 1.82
C ILE A 273 -13.39 -12.94 2.39
N ARG A 274 -13.41 -14.27 2.35
CA ARG A 274 -14.55 -15.07 2.81
C ARG A 274 -14.88 -14.78 4.27
N GLU A 275 -13.90 -14.90 5.14
CA GLU A 275 -14.13 -14.73 6.58
C GLU A 275 -14.46 -13.27 6.93
N GLY A 276 -13.84 -12.30 6.24
CA GLY A 276 -14.17 -10.90 6.40
C GLY A 276 -15.63 -10.59 6.05
N ILE A 277 -16.11 -11.06 4.90
CA ILE A 277 -17.50 -10.85 4.46
C ILE A 277 -18.48 -11.55 5.40
N ARG A 278 -18.19 -12.78 5.84
CA ARG A 278 -19.00 -13.49 6.83
C ARG A 278 -19.08 -12.74 8.16
N LYS A 279 -17.96 -12.23 8.62
CA LYS A 279 -17.91 -11.43 9.85
C LYS A 279 -18.73 -10.15 9.73
N PHE A 280 -18.60 -9.40 8.65
CA PHE A 280 -19.41 -8.21 8.42
C PHE A 280 -20.91 -8.53 8.40
N HIS A 281 -21.31 -9.62 7.75
CA HIS A 281 -22.71 -10.06 7.77
C HIS A 281 -23.19 -10.39 9.19
N SER A 282 -22.39 -11.10 9.98
CA SER A 282 -22.71 -11.46 11.37
C SER A 282 -22.83 -10.22 12.29
N LEU A 283 -22.15 -9.13 11.95
CA LEU A 283 -22.22 -7.85 12.64
C LEU A 283 -23.40 -6.96 12.17
N GLY A 284 -24.26 -7.46 11.27
CA GLY A 284 -25.42 -6.73 10.77
C GLY A 284 -25.12 -5.63 9.76
N VAL A 285 -23.92 -5.64 9.17
CA VAL A 285 -23.52 -4.71 8.10
C VAL A 285 -24.47 -4.84 6.91
N GLN A 286 -24.93 -3.71 6.36
CA GLN A 286 -25.89 -3.68 5.26
C GLN A 286 -25.26 -3.28 3.91
N SER A 287 -24.12 -2.62 3.93
CA SER A 287 -23.36 -2.19 2.74
C SER A 287 -21.93 -2.67 2.82
N VAL A 288 -21.42 -3.20 1.72
CA VAL A 288 -19.97 -3.48 1.60
C VAL A 288 -19.50 -2.94 0.25
N ILE A 289 -18.63 -1.97 0.31
CA ILE A 289 -18.01 -1.32 -0.86
C ILE A 289 -16.50 -1.37 -0.64
N THR A 290 -15.73 -1.84 -1.61
CA THR A 290 -14.28 -1.85 -1.51
C THR A 290 -13.65 -1.00 -2.60
N GLU A 291 -12.52 -0.37 -2.29
CA GLU A 291 -11.67 0.27 -3.30
C GLU A 291 -11.11 -0.75 -4.28
N TYR A 292 -10.98 -0.32 -5.51
CA TYR A 292 -10.37 -1.08 -6.59
C TYR A 292 -9.59 -0.14 -7.51
N TRP A 293 -8.26 -0.16 -7.37
CA TRP A 293 -7.38 0.78 -8.05
C TRP A 293 -7.15 0.46 -9.53
N LEU A 294 -7.27 -0.80 -9.90
CA LEU A 294 -7.02 -1.26 -11.26
C LEU A 294 -8.28 -1.11 -12.09
N GLY A 295 -8.61 0.15 -12.42
CA GLY A 295 -9.74 0.45 -13.30
C GLY A 295 -9.57 -0.13 -14.70
N PHE A 296 -10.69 -0.50 -15.30
CA PHE A 296 -10.79 -0.95 -16.69
C PHE A 296 -11.44 0.17 -17.53
N PRO A 297 -10.95 0.49 -18.75
CA PRO A 297 -9.80 -0.04 -19.42
C PRO A 297 -8.50 0.44 -18.80
N ALA A 298 -7.57 -0.48 -18.62
CA ALA A 298 -6.24 -0.14 -18.23
C ALA A 298 -5.57 0.70 -19.34
N LYS A 299 -4.84 1.76 -18.92
CA LYS A 299 -4.16 2.66 -19.87
C LYS A 299 -3.04 1.94 -20.67
N ASN A 300 -2.54 0.86 -20.11
CA ASN A 300 -1.48 0.08 -20.73
C ASN A 300 -1.76 -1.43 -20.57
N PRO A 301 -1.12 -2.29 -21.40
CA PRO A 301 -1.32 -3.74 -21.35
C PRO A 301 -0.99 -4.39 -20.00
N GLN A 302 -0.07 -3.81 -19.25
CA GLN A 302 0.31 -4.34 -17.94
C GLN A 302 -0.78 -4.12 -16.88
N GLU A 303 -1.36 -2.93 -16.82
CA GLU A 303 -2.50 -2.62 -15.91
C GLU A 303 -3.70 -3.53 -16.24
N ARG A 304 -3.99 -3.72 -17.53
CA ARG A 304 -5.07 -4.61 -17.98
C ARG A 304 -4.84 -6.04 -17.52
N ARG A 305 -3.60 -6.53 -17.64
CA ARG A 305 -3.20 -7.86 -17.18
C ARG A 305 -3.41 -8.03 -15.68
N LEU A 306 -3.01 -7.05 -14.89
CA LEU A 306 -3.15 -7.09 -13.43
C LEU A 306 -4.61 -7.09 -12.99
N SER A 307 -5.47 -6.24 -13.58
CA SER A 307 -6.90 -6.25 -13.25
C SER A 307 -7.56 -7.59 -13.58
N VAL A 308 -7.14 -8.25 -14.65
CA VAL A 308 -7.60 -9.60 -14.99
C VAL A 308 -7.07 -10.65 -14.01
N GLN A 309 -5.85 -10.49 -13.51
CA GLN A 309 -5.25 -11.45 -12.58
C GLN A 309 -5.91 -11.45 -11.19
N ASN A 310 -6.46 -10.33 -10.74
CA ASN A 310 -7.26 -10.26 -9.50
C ASN A 310 -8.71 -10.75 -9.72
N ALA A 311 -9.10 -11.13 -10.93
CA ALA A 311 -10.49 -11.39 -11.29
C ALA A 311 -11.13 -12.50 -10.46
N LEU A 312 -10.40 -13.57 -10.10
CA LEU A 312 -10.93 -14.61 -9.20
C LEU A 312 -11.33 -14.01 -7.84
N GLY A 313 -10.44 -13.26 -7.21
CA GLY A 313 -10.73 -12.62 -5.91
C GLY A 313 -11.94 -11.68 -5.98
N VAL A 314 -12.00 -10.85 -7.02
CA VAL A 314 -13.12 -9.92 -7.23
C VAL A 314 -14.41 -10.69 -7.53
N TRP A 315 -14.37 -11.74 -8.33
CA TRP A 315 -15.56 -12.57 -8.61
C TRP A 315 -16.06 -13.28 -7.34
N LEU A 316 -15.18 -13.89 -6.57
CA LEU A 316 -15.53 -14.49 -5.27
C LEU A 316 -16.17 -13.45 -4.32
N TYR A 317 -15.59 -12.24 -4.27
CA TYR A 317 -16.13 -11.15 -3.49
C TYR A 317 -17.57 -10.82 -3.91
N THR A 318 -17.85 -10.68 -5.21
CA THR A 318 -19.22 -10.39 -5.69
C THR A 318 -20.21 -11.50 -5.35
N ARG A 319 -19.80 -12.77 -5.46
CA ARG A 319 -20.62 -13.94 -5.12
C ARG A 319 -20.96 -13.99 -3.64
N LEU A 320 -19.95 -13.78 -2.78
CA LEU A 320 -20.13 -13.78 -1.32
C LEU A 320 -20.95 -12.59 -0.83
N LEU A 321 -20.87 -11.43 -1.47
CA LEU A 321 -21.74 -10.30 -1.16
C LEU A 321 -23.21 -10.58 -1.51
N TRP A 322 -23.45 -11.37 -2.56
CA TRP A 322 -24.80 -11.82 -2.91
C TRP A 322 -25.30 -12.89 -1.93
N ASN A 323 -24.51 -13.91 -1.69
CA ASN A 323 -24.84 -14.99 -0.76
C ASN A 323 -23.61 -15.38 0.09
N VAL A 324 -23.59 -14.90 1.33
CA VAL A 324 -22.50 -15.13 2.29
C VAL A 324 -22.29 -16.61 2.62
N ASN A 325 -23.30 -17.47 2.37
CA ASN A 325 -23.26 -18.89 2.63
C ASN A 325 -22.78 -19.71 1.42
N ASP A 326 -22.45 -19.06 0.30
CA ASP A 326 -21.88 -19.78 -0.85
C ASP A 326 -20.61 -20.53 -0.43
N ASP A 327 -20.50 -21.77 -0.91
CA ASP A 327 -19.35 -22.63 -0.68
C ASP A 327 -18.19 -22.15 -1.58
N MET A 328 -17.19 -21.54 -0.96
CA MET A 328 -16.08 -20.94 -1.68
C MET A 328 -15.24 -21.97 -2.46
N ASP A 329 -15.10 -23.18 -1.92
CA ASP A 329 -14.32 -24.24 -2.58
C ASP A 329 -15.03 -24.69 -3.85
N LYS A 330 -16.37 -24.77 -3.83
CA LYS A 330 -17.17 -25.02 -5.04
C LYS A 330 -17.09 -23.88 -6.03
N LEU A 331 -17.11 -22.63 -5.57
CA LEU A 331 -16.94 -21.47 -6.45
C LEU A 331 -15.56 -21.49 -7.12
N ILE A 332 -14.50 -21.77 -6.37
CA ILE A 332 -13.13 -21.86 -6.92
C ILE A 332 -13.03 -23.04 -7.90
N ALA A 333 -13.65 -24.18 -7.61
CA ALA A 333 -13.71 -25.32 -8.52
C ALA A 333 -14.48 -24.99 -9.81
N GLU A 334 -15.63 -24.30 -9.68
CA GLU A 334 -16.40 -23.79 -10.83
C GLU A 334 -15.57 -22.84 -11.69
N TRP A 335 -14.90 -21.87 -11.07
CA TRP A 335 -14.01 -20.95 -11.76
C TRP A 335 -12.93 -21.71 -12.56
N ASN A 336 -12.19 -22.60 -11.88
CA ASN A 336 -11.11 -23.33 -12.53
C ASN A 336 -11.61 -24.20 -13.68
N SER A 337 -12.74 -24.87 -13.51
CA SER A 337 -13.35 -25.69 -14.56
C SER A 337 -13.73 -24.87 -15.80
N LYS A 338 -14.41 -23.73 -15.60
CA LYS A 338 -14.94 -22.92 -16.70
C LYS A 338 -13.89 -22.03 -17.36
N MET A 339 -12.86 -21.60 -16.62
CA MET A 339 -11.80 -20.75 -17.14
C MET A 339 -10.68 -21.51 -17.83
N TYR A 340 -10.35 -22.72 -17.36
CA TYR A 340 -9.16 -23.44 -17.77
C TYR A 340 -9.44 -24.81 -18.40
N GLY A 341 -10.67 -25.26 -18.42
CA GLY A 341 -11.11 -26.49 -19.12
C GLY A 341 -10.21 -27.69 -18.85
N GLY A 342 -9.49 -28.15 -19.88
CA GLY A 342 -8.59 -29.30 -19.78
C GLY A 342 -7.47 -29.13 -18.74
N ALA A 343 -7.06 -27.92 -18.39
CA ALA A 343 -6.04 -27.61 -17.36
C ALA A 343 -6.64 -27.26 -15.98
N ALA A 344 -7.93 -27.48 -15.77
CA ALA A 344 -8.63 -27.08 -14.56
C ALA A 344 -8.00 -27.66 -13.28
N ARG A 345 -7.52 -28.91 -13.32
CA ARG A 345 -6.88 -29.58 -12.19
C ARG A 345 -5.56 -28.90 -11.81
N GLU A 346 -4.73 -28.61 -12.78
CA GLU A 346 -3.44 -27.94 -12.60
C GLU A 346 -3.65 -26.51 -12.10
N ALA A 347 -4.63 -25.79 -12.65
CA ALA A 347 -5.01 -24.45 -12.20
C ALA A 347 -5.54 -24.45 -10.77
N ALA A 348 -6.38 -25.41 -10.38
CA ALA A 348 -6.87 -25.54 -9.02
C ALA A 348 -5.73 -25.77 -8.00
N GLU A 349 -4.77 -26.62 -8.34
CA GLU A 349 -3.60 -26.86 -7.47
C GLU A 349 -2.68 -25.64 -7.39
N ILE A 350 -2.50 -24.87 -8.47
CA ILE A 350 -1.78 -23.57 -8.45
C ILE A 350 -2.49 -22.60 -7.52
N THR A 351 -3.80 -22.42 -7.70
CA THR A 351 -4.63 -21.52 -6.87
C THR A 351 -4.55 -21.90 -5.40
N ARG A 352 -4.62 -23.19 -5.08
CA ARG A 352 -4.50 -23.71 -3.72
C ARG A 352 -3.13 -23.39 -3.11
N ILE A 353 -2.04 -23.67 -3.82
CA ILE A 353 -0.68 -23.38 -3.33
C ILE A 353 -0.50 -21.90 -3.04
N LEU A 354 -0.98 -21.03 -3.93
CA LEU A 354 -0.87 -19.58 -3.77
C LEU A 354 -1.65 -19.09 -2.53
N SER A 355 -2.90 -19.57 -2.36
CA SER A 355 -3.74 -19.20 -1.22
C SER A 355 -3.17 -19.72 0.10
N GLU A 356 -2.72 -20.98 0.15
CA GLU A 356 -2.11 -21.54 1.36
C GLU A 356 -0.82 -20.82 1.75
N ASN A 357 -0.02 -20.38 0.77
CA ASN A 357 1.19 -19.61 1.06
C ASN A 357 0.85 -18.25 1.67
N TRP A 358 -0.24 -17.62 1.21
CA TRP A 358 -0.73 -16.38 1.81
C TRP A 358 -1.22 -16.59 3.24
N ASP A 359 -2.02 -17.65 3.47
CA ASP A 359 -2.60 -17.94 4.78
C ASP A 359 -1.53 -18.33 5.84
N GLN A 360 -0.32 -18.68 5.41
CA GLN A 360 0.83 -19.00 6.29
C GLN A 360 1.66 -17.76 6.66
N LEU A 361 1.38 -16.59 6.09
CA LEU A 361 2.08 -15.37 6.43
C LEU A 361 1.85 -15.00 7.89
N LYS A 362 2.94 -14.70 8.60
CA LYS A 362 2.90 -14.29 10.01
C LYS A 362 2.93 -12.80 10.22
N GLY A 363 3.39 -12.06 9.24
CA GLY A 363 3.47 -10.61 9.27
C GLY A 363 2.11 -9.94 9.00
N HIS A 364 2.02 -8.64 9.23
CA HIS A 364 0.83 -7.85 8.94
C HIS A 364 0.92 -7.16 7.59
N ILE A 365 -0.16 -7.19 6.83
CA ILE A 365 -0.35 -6.43 5.61
C ILE A 365 -1.64 -5.64 5.76
N SER A 366 -1.54 -4.32 5.76
CA SER A 366 -2.70 -3.42 5.72
C SER A 366 -2.82 -2.78 4.33
N ASN A 367 -3.86 -1.97 4.12
CA ASN A 367 -3.92 -1.11 2.96
C ASN A 367 -2.63 -0.24 2.94
N TYR A 368 -2.20 0.38 1.90
CA TYR A 368 -0.91 1.08 1.77
C TYR A 368 0.37 0.22 1.97
N HIS A 369 0.24 -1.08 2.19
CA HIS A 369 1.42 -1.94 2.19
C HIS A 369 1.90 -2.12 0.75
N ASN A 370 3.03 -1.50 0.42
CA ASN A 370 3.61 -1.52 -0.91
C ASN A 370 4.93 -2.34 -0.94
N ALA A 371 4.95 -3.47 -0.24
CA ALA A 371 6.13 -4.33 -0.16
C ALA A 371 5.87 -5.76 -0.69
N PRO A 372 5.51 -5.93 -1.99
CA PRO A 372 5.27 -7.26 -2.55
C PRO A 372 6.52 -8.14 -2.49
N PHE A 373 7.70 -7.57 -2.57
CA PHE A 373 8.97 -8.30 -2.59
C PHE A 373 9.25 -9.00 -1.27
N GLY A 374 9.11 -8.29 -0.15
CA GLY A 374 9.25 -8.87 1.19
C GLY A 374 8.19 -9.95 1.45
N THR A 375 6.96 -9.70 1.01
CA THR A 375 5.86 -10.65 1.09
C THR A 375 6.16 -11.92 0.28
N ALA A 376 6.62 -11.77 -0.97
CA ALA A 376 7.01 -12.91 -1.80
C ALA A 376 8.13 -13.74 -1.18
N ALA A 377 9.14 -13.08 -0.59
CA ALA A 377 10.23 -13.76 0.12
C ALA A 377 9.75 -14.58 1.33
N ALA A 378 8.68 -14.11 2.00
CA ALA A 378 8.07 -14.83 3.12
C ALA A 378 7.12 -15.97 2.67
N MET A 379 6.48 -15.84 1.50
CA MET A 379 5.52 -16.81 0.97
C MET A 379 6.17 -18.00 0.28
N PHE A 380 7.29 -17.78 -0.43
CA PHE A 380 7.80 -18.73 -1.41
C PHE A 380 9.21 -19.24 -1.08
N THR A 381 9.52 -20.40 -1.65
CA THR A 381 10.86 -20.99 -1.74
C THR A 381 11.13 -21.38 -3.20
N PRO A 382 12.38 -21.61 -3.61
CA PRO A 382 12.71 -22.10 -4.96
C PRO A 382 11.98 -23.39 -5.33
N GLU A 383 11.80 -24.31 -4.35
CA GLU A 383 11.11 -25.60 -4.55
C GLU A 383 9.62 -25.37 -4.87
N ARG A 384 8.97 -24.41 -4.19
CA ARG A 384 7.58 -24.03 -4.46
C ARG A 384 7.41 -23.52 -5.89
N PHE A 385 8.31 -22.66 -6.37
CA PHE A 385 8.27 -22.24 -7.78
C PHE A 385 8.56 -23.36 -8.75
N THR A 386 9.45 -24.29 -8.44
CA THR A 386 9.69 -25.48 -9.25
C THR A 386 8.40 -26.31 -9.39
N LYS A 387 7.65 -26.50 -8.29
CA LYS A 387 6.35 -27.18 -8.31
C LYS A 387 5.32 -26.42 -9.16
N LEU A 388 5.20 -25.09 -8.97
CA LEU A 388 4.27 -24.25 -9.73
C LEU A 388 4.58 -24.29 -11.23
N LYS A 389 5.85 -24.17 -11.63
CA LYS A 389 6.28 -24.25 -13.03
C LYS A 389 6.02 -25.63 -13.65
N LYS A 390 6.16 -26.70 -12.88
CA LYS A 390 5.79 -28.05 -13.33
C LYS A 390 4.29 -28.18 -13.62
N LEU A 391 3.45 -27.62 -12.73
CA LEU A 391 1.99 -27.60 -12.93
C LEU A 391 1.61 -26.76 -14.16
N LEU A 392 2.22 -25.60 -14.36
CA LEU A 392 2.02 -24.79 -15.56
C LEU A 392 2.39 -25.56 -16.82
N LYS A 393 3.56 -26.21 -16.86
CA LYS A 393 3.98 -27.04 -17.98
C LYS A 393 2.95 -28.13 -18.30
N ASN A 394 2.55 -28.91 -17.29
CA ASN A 394 1.56 -29.97 -17.42
C ASN A 394 0.21 -29.45 -17.93
N GLY A 395 -0.22 -28.27 -17.49
CA GLY A 395 -1.45 -27.64 -17.96
C GLY A 395 -1.40 -27.24 -19.45
N PHE A 396 -0.26 -26.72 -19.92
CA PHE A 396 -0.07 -26.39 -21.34
C PHE A 396 0.01 -27.61 -22.26
N GLU A 397 0.32 -28.78 -21.73
CA GLU A 397 0.31 -30.05 -22.45
C GLU A 397 -1.12 -30.62 -22.65
N LYS A 398 -2.13 -30.04 -21.96
CA LYS A 398 -3.53 -30.43 -22.16
C LYS A 398 -4.12 -29.84 -23.42
N LYS A 399 -5.19 -30.49 -23.90
CA LYS A 399 -6.00 -29.93 -25.00
C LYS A 399 -6.81 -28.75 -24.44
N LEU A 400 -6.49 -27.55 -24.89
CA LEU A 400 -7.15 -26.30 -24.49
C LEU A 400 -7.75 -25.63 -25.73
N SER A 401 -8.95 -25.06 -25.58
CA SER A 401 -9.49 -24.12 -26.54
C SER A 401 -8.65 -22.83 -26.58
N PRO A 402 -8.74 -21.98 -27.60
CA PRO A 402 -8.04 -20.69 -27.61
C PRO A 402 -8.32 -19.84 -26.38
N GLN A 403 -9.58 -19.78 -25.91
CA GLN A 403 -10.00 -19.04 -24.74
C GLN A 403 -9.38 -19.61 -23.44
N GLU A 404 -9.44 -20.93 -23.24
CA GLU A 404 -8.85 -21.58 -22.07
C GLU A 404 -7.33 -21.38 -22.03
N ARG A 405 -6.66 -21.45 -23.20
CA ARG A 405 -5.22 -21.18 -23.32
C ARG A 405 -4.89 -19.74 -22.91
N THR A 406 -5.60 -18.75 -23.42
CA THR A 406 -5.42 -17.34 -23.05
C THR A 406 -5.59 -17.13 -21.54
N ASN A 407 -6.61 -17.76 -20.97
CA ASN A 407 -6.84 -17.68 -19.52
C ASN A 407 -5.71 -18.35 -18.72
N PHE A 408 -5.20 -19.48 -19.19
CA PHE A 408 -4.11 -20.19 -18.52
C PHE A 408 -2.76 -19.45 -18.64
N GLU A 409 -2.53 -18.72 -19.73
CA GLU A 409 -1.38 -17.81 -19.91
C GLU A 409 -1.45 -16.63 -18.92
N LEU A 410 -2.66 -16.15 -18.59
CA LEU A 410 -2.83 -15.15 -17.54
C LEU A 410 -2.50 -15.71 -16.15
N LEU A 411 -2.92 -16.94 -15.83
CA LEU A 411 -2.52 -17.62 -14.59
C LEU A 411 -1.00 -17.80 -14.52
N GLN A 412 -0.36 -18.20 -15.63
CA GLN A 412 1.10 -18.25 -15.72
C GLN A 412 1.74 -16.89 -15.41
N SER A 413 1.22 -15.81 -16.01
CA SER A 413 1.74 -14.46 -15.73
C SER A 413 1.66 -14.12 -14.24
N PHE A 414 0.60 -14.55 -13.55
CA PHE A 414 0.43 -14.36 -12.13
C PHE A 414 1.52 -15.08 -11.32
N VAL A 415 1.79 -16.33 -11.62
CA VAL A 415 2.88 -17.10 -10.98
C VAL A 415 4.24 -16.47 -11.24
N LEU A 416 4.50 -16.04 -12.48
CA LEU A 416 5.78 -15.42 -12.85
C LEU A 416 6.01 -14.07 -12.20
N GLN A 417 4.95 -13.30 -11.94
CA GLN A 417 5.06 -12.03 -11.19
C GLN A 417 5.45 -12.29 -9.73
N TRP A 418 4.88 -13.31 -9.10
CA TRP A 418 5.29 -13.70 -7.75
C TRP A 418 6.73 -14.23 -7.74
N GLU A 419 7.15 -14.99 -8.74
CA GLU A 419 8.55 -15.42 -8.88
C GLU A 419 9.49 -14.23 -9.03
N GLN A 420 9.12 -13.23 -9.86
CA GLN A 420 9.89 -12.00 -10.00
C GLN A 420 9.95 -11.22 -8.68
N ALA A 421 8.83 -11.06 -7.98
CA ALA A 421 8.79 -10.40 -6.68
C ALA A 421 9.64 -11.15 -5.64
N TYR A 422 9.64 -12.48 -5.66
CA TYR A 422 10.51 -13.31 -4.82
C TYR A 422 11.98 -13.05 -5.10
N PHE A 423 12.39 -13.04 -6.37
CA PHE A 423 13.78 -12.73 -6.73
C PHE A 423 14.16 -11.31 -6.32
N GLU A 424 13.30 -10.33 -6.51
CA GLU A 424 13.53 -8.97 -6.05
C GLU A 424 13.57 -8.88 -4.51
N GLY A 425 12.75 -9.68 -3.84
CA GLY A 425 12.69 -9.76 -2.39
C GLY A 425 13.87 -10.44 -1.71
N THR A 426 14.37 -11.52 -2.32
CA THR A 426 15.51 -12.31 -1.79
C THR A 426 16.86 -11.86 -2.31
N GLN A 427 16.88 -11.16 -3.45
CA GLN A 427 18.08 -10.69 -4.12
C GLN A 427 18.06 -9.17 -4.25
N SER A 428 17.70 -8.47 -3.18
CA SER A 428 17.78 -7.02 -3.12
C SER A 428 19.15 -6.58 -3.65
N ASN A 429 19.18 -5.63 -4.59
CA ASN A 429 20.40 -5.05 -5.15
C ASN A 429 21.30 -4.40 -4.08
N ARG A 430 20.89 -4.43 -2.82
CA ARG A 430 21.62 -3.96 -1.65
C ARG A 430 21.35 -4.90 -0.50
N GLN A 431 22.23 -5.87 -0.35
CA GLN A 431 22.33 -6.65 0.86
C GLN A 431 23.41 -6.06 1.75
N ILE A 432 23.03 -5.74 2.97
CA ILE A 432 23.93 -5.34 4.04
C ILE A 432 24.14 -6.59 4.90
N ASN A 433 25.37 -7.13 4.90
CA ASN A 433 25.75 -8.24 5.77
C ASN A 433 26.39 -7.67 7.03
N ILE A 434 25.67 -7.68 8.12
CA ILE A 434 26.16 -7.17 9.39
C ILE A 434 26.77 -8.30 10.23
N PRO A 435 28.05 -8.16 10.62
CA PRO A 435 28.73 -9.16 11.42
C PRO A 435 28.35 -9.06 12.89
N LYS A 436 28.41 -10.20 13.57
CA LYS A 436 28.30 -10.25 15.03
C LYS A 436 29.58 -9.71 15.67
N THR A 437 29.44 -8.91 16.73
CA THR A 437 30.61 -8.46 17.52
C THR A 437 31.30 -9.69 18.15
N PRO A 438 32.63 -9.69 18.29
CA PRO A 438 33.59 -8.59 18.17
C PRO A 438 34.17 -8.35 16.77
N ASN A 439 33.59 -8.90 15.70
CA ASN A 439 34.10 -8.64 14.35
C ASN A 439 34.00 -7.15 13.97
N ALA A 440 34.82 -6.71 13.03
CA ALA A 440 34.76 -5.35 12.51
C ALA A 440 33.34 -5.04 11.93
N PRO A 441 32.76 -3.87 12.20
CA PRO A 441 31.43 -3.53 11.72
C PRO A 441 31.39 -3.40 10.21
N TYR A 442 30.22 -3.68 9.61
CA TYR A 442 29.97 -3.42 8.22
C TYR A 442 29.92 -1.91 7.96
N ALA A 443 30.68 -1.42 7.00
CA ALA A 443 30.68 -0.03 6.58
C ALA A 443 29.76 0.13 5.35
N LEU A 444 28.75 1.00 5.45
CA LEU A 444 27.87 1.30 4.31
C LEU A 444 28.65 2.13 3.26
N PRO A 445 28.73 1.69 1.99
CA PRO A 445 29.63 2.30 1.01
C PRO A 445 29.39 3.78 0.72
N ALA A 446 28.10 4.19 0.62
CA ALA A 446 27.73 5.58 0.39
C ALA A 446 26.23 5.82 0.56
N PHE A 447 25.87 7.02 0.99
CA PHE A 447 24.51 7.53 0.89
C PHE A 447 24.27 8.11 -0.50
N GLN A 448 23.09 7.86 -1.05
CA GLN A 448 22.66 8.42 -2.35
C GLN A 448 21.59 9.49 -2.11
N THR A 449 21.62 10.55 -2.91
CA THR A 449 20.63 11.62 -2.82
C THR A 449 19.43 11.36 -3.75
N ASN A 450 18.24 11.64 -3.26
CA ASN A 450 17.01 11.61 -4.05
C ASN A 450 16.85 12.86 -4.93
N ASN A 451 17.59 13.93 -4.67
CA ASN A 451 17.55 15.21 -5.34
C ASN A 451 18.76 15.39 -6.25
N GLN A 452 18.69 16.33 -7.19
CA GLN A 452 19.81 16.66 -8.11
C GLN A 452 21.05 17.30 -7.43
N GLY A 453 21.08 17.38 -6.10
CA GLY A 453 22.20 17.90 -5.31
C GLY A 453 23.20 16.83 -4.91
N LYS A 454 24.39 17.24 -4.47
CA LYS A 454 25.35 16.33 -3.82
C LYS A 454 24.85 15.96 -2.43
N ALA A 455 24.77 14.67 -2.13
CA ALA A 455 24.55 14.22 -0.76
C ALA A 455 25.75 14.60 0.10
N PRO A 456 25.57 15.21 1.28
CA PRO A 456 26.67 15.42 2.19
C PRO A 456 27.21 14.04 2.63
N ARG A 457 28.53 13.96 2.84
CA ARG A 457 29.18 12.73 3.27
C ARG A 457 28.52 12.23 4.55
N THR A 458 28.17 10.95 4.54
CA THR A 458 27.60 10.26 5.69
C THR A 458 28.18 8.85 5.72
N ASP A 459 28.91 8.54 6.78
CA ASP A 459 29.50 7.23 6.96
C ASP A 459 28.72 6.48 8.04
N ALA A 460 28.22 5.29 7.73
CA ALA A 460 27.43 4.48 8.66
C ALA A 460 28.03 3.09 8.83
N PHE A 461 28.08 2.61 10.05
CA PHE A 461 28.67 1.34 10.45
C PHE A 461 27.67 0.50 11.23
N PHE A 462 27.61 -0.79 10.92
CA PHE A 462 26.62 -1.72 11.46
C PHE A 462 27.29 -2.98 12.01
N SER A 463 26.81 -3.40 13.19
CA SER A 463 27.11 -4.70 13.77
C SER A 463 25.94 -5.16 14.64
N TRP A 464 25.96 -6.37 15.12
CA TRP A 464 24.96 -6.87 16.05
C TRP A 464 25.62 -7.73 17.15
N ASP A 465 24.91 -7.87 18.24
CA ASP A 465 25.22 -8.80 19.34
C ASP A 465 23.93 -9.55 19.75
N ASP A 466 23.98 -10.34 20.81
CA ASP A 466 22.82 -11.13 21.21
C ASP A 466 21.61 -10.28 21.69
N LYS A 467 21.79 -8.99 21.91
CA LYS A 467 20.78 -8.09 22.46
C LYS A 467 20.44 -6.92 21.56
N TYR A 468 21.38 -6.42 20.76
CA TYR A 468 21.27 -5.14 20.09
C TYR A 468 21.72 -5.19 18.62
N LEU A 469 21.01 -4.44 17.79
CA LEU A 469 21.53 -3.90 16.54
C LEU A 469 22.33 -2.63 16.89
N ASN A 470 23.62 -2.61 16.57
CA ASN A 470 24.52 -1.50 16.85
C ASN A 470 24.74 -0.71 15.56
N ILE A 471 24.49 0.61 15.61
CA ILE A 471 24.65 1.52 14.46
C ILE A 471 25.46 2.73 14.91
N THR A 472 26.54 3.05 14.16
CA THR A 472 27.29 4.29 14.32
C THR A 472 27.21 5.09 13.03
N VAL A 473 26.89 6.38 13.11
CA VAL A 473 26.77 7.25 11.93
C VAL A 473 27.58 8.53 12.13
N HIS A 474 28.41 8.88 11.15
CA HIS A 474 29.11 10.15 11.07
C HIS A 474 28.49 11.02 9.99
N CYS A 475 27.92 12.13 10.36
CA CYS A 475 27.16 13.03 9.49
C CYS A 475 27.99 14.29 9.22
N TYR A 476 28.81 14.28 8.17
CA TYR A 476 29.66 15.42 7.81
C TYR A 476 28.83 16.60 7.32
N ASP A 477 29.19 17.80 7.73
CA ASP A 477 28.55 19.04 7.32
C ASP A 477 29.57 20.18 7.24
N SER A 478 29.52 20.94 6.17
CA SER A 478 30.39 22.13 6.01
C SER A 478 29.91 23.32 6.85
N ASP A 479 28.71 23.27 7.37
CA ASP A 479 28.00 24.36 8.04
C ASP A 479 27.46 23.90 9.41
N MET A 480 28.36 23.38 10.26
CA MET A 480 28.02 22.85 11.59
C MET A 480 27.28 23.88 12.48
N GLU A 481 27.52 25.17 12.27
CA GLU A 481 26.82 26.24 13.00
C GLU A 481 25.32 26.37 12.64
N LYS A 482 24.93 25.81 11.49
CA LYS A 482 23.52 25.84 11.00
C LYS A 482 22.76 24.56 11.28
N LEU A 483 23.34 23.65 12.08
CA LEU A 483 22.61 22.44 12.47
C LEU A 483 21.34 22.79 13.20
N ARG A 484 20.25 22.20 12.76
CA ARG A 484 18.94 22.32 13.41
C ARG A 484 18.71 21.12 14.33
N ALA A 485 18.42 21.40 15.59
CA ALA A 485 18.03 20.41 16.59
C ALA A 485 17.06 21.05 17.59
N GLU A 486 15.83 21.32 17.13
CA GLU A 486 14.81 22.05 17.87
C GLU A 486 13.92 21.12 18.72
N ALA A 487 13.72 19.88 18.28
CA ALA A 487 13.01 18.87 19.06
C ALA A 487 13.80 18.53 20.32
N LEU A 488 13.16 18.65 21.48
CA LEU A 488 13.78 18.47 22.80
C LEU A 488 13.23 17.26 23.55
N LYS A 489 12.03 16.83 23.22
CA LYS A 489 11.35 15.71 23.88
C LYS A 489 11.14 14.55 22.90
N ARG A 490 11.13 13.32 23.44
CA ARG A 490 10.78 12.13 22.68
C ARG A 490 9.43 12.32 21.98
N ASP A 491 9.32 11.80 20.76
CA ASP A 491 8.12 11.83 19.91
C ASP A 491 7.70 13.21 19.39
N GLU A 492 8.51 14.25 19.60
CA GLU A 492 8.38 15.49 18.84
C GLU A 492 8.79 15.28 17.38
N GLN A 493 8.60 16.28 16.53
CA GLN A 493 8.85 16.19 15.09
C GLN A 493 10.36 16.19 14.75
N VAL A 494 11.09 15.20 15.25
CA VAL A 494 12.55 15.04 15.09
C VAL A 494 12.95 15.02 13.60
N TRP A 495 12.09 14.50 12.70
CA TRP A 495 12.34 14.49 11.26
C TRP A 495 12.36 15.87 10.61
N MET A 496 11.95 16.92 11.31
CA MET A 496 12.06 18.33 10.87
C MET A 496 13.43 18.94 11.17
N ASP A 497 14.23 18.29 11.99
CA ASP A 497 15.59 18.66 12.34
C ASP A 497 16.62 18.08 11.36
N ASP A 498 17.90 18.42 11.54
CA ASP A 498 18.97 17.57 11.06
C ASP A 498 18.88 16.24 11.81
N CYS A 499 18.66 15.14 11.12
CA CYS A 499 18.48 13.86 11.80
C CYS A 499 18.90 12.67 10.94
N ILE A 500 19.10 11.54 11.62
CA ILE A 500 19.17 10.22 11.00
C ILE A 500 17.84 9.53 11.25
N GLU A 501 17.25 8.99 10.19
CA GLU A 501 16.05 8.19 10.23
C GLU A 501 16.36 6.75 9.88
N ILE A 502 15.91 5.82 10.70
CA ILE A 502 16.14 4.37 10.57
C ILE A 502 14.79 3.68 10.44
N PHE A 503 14.68 2.84 9.45
CA PHE A 503 13.51 2.03 9.17
C PHE A 503 13.88 0.56 9.24
N LEU A 504 13.23 -0.20 10.13
CA LEU A 504 13.50 -1.61 10.35
C LEU A 504 12.22 -2.42 10.17
N SER A 505 12.24 -3.40 9.30
CA SER A 505 11.15 -4.38 9.16
C SER A 505 11.69 -5.77 9.43
N ASN A 506 11.21 -6.39 10.50
CA ASN A 506 11.44 -7.79 10.81
C ASN A 506 10.28 -8.60 10.20
N PRO A 507 10.51 -9.46 9.20
CA PRO A 507 9.43 -10.21 8.55
C PRO A 507 8.64 -11.13 9.48
N ALA A 508 9.23 -11.52 10.60
CA ALA A 508 8.60 -12.36 11.61
C ALA A 508 7.87 -11.55 12.71
N ASN A 509 8.01 -10.23 12.73
CA ASN A 509 7.34 -9.37 13.72
C ASN A 509 5.90 -9.10 13.30
N THR A 510 4.98 -9.18 14.27
CA THR A 510 3.56 -8.96 14.08
C THR A 510 3.08 -7.56 14.50
N GLU A 511 3.97 -6.70 15.00
CA GLU A 511 3.67 -5.33 15.41
C GLU A 511 4.13 -4.31 14.37
N GLY A 512 3.21 -3.86 13.54
CA GLY A 512 3.51 -2.88 12.48
C GLY A 512 4.20 -3.49 11.25
N ILE A 513 4.28 -2.69 10.19
CA ILE A 513 4.96 -3.06 8.94
C ILE A 513 6.47 -2.84 9.07
N TYR A 514 6.84 -1.75 9.73
CA TYR A 514 8.23 -1.41 10.06
C TYR A 514 8.29 -0.53 11.32
N LYS A 515 9.45 -0.49 11.93
CA LYS A 515 9.76 0.44 13.03
C LYS A 515 10.47 1.64 12.42
N HIS A 516 10.02 2.85 12.78
CA HIS A 516 10.63 4.12 12.39
C HIS A 516 11.28 4.75 13.62
N ILE A 517 12.56 5.06 13.50
CA ILE A 517 13.36 5.68 14.56
C ILE A 517 14.03 6.90 13.94
N ALA A 518 13.87 8.08 14.53
CA ALA A 518 14.63 9.26 14.13
C ALA A 518 15.39 9.82 15.34
N VAL A 519 16.60 10.33 15.08
CA VAL A 519 17.45 10.92 16.10
C VAL A 519 18.15 12.18 15.59
N ASN A 520 18.06 13.27 16.32
CA ASN A 520 18.71 14.54 16.01
C ASN A 520 20.11 14.67 16.69
N PRO A 521 20.91 15.71 16.38
CA PRO A 521 22.23 15.92 16.99
C PRO A 521 22.25 16.08 18.51
N ARG A 522 21.11 16.35 19.16
CA ARG A 522 20.96 16.40 20.62
C ARG A 522 20.71 15.03 21.24
N GLY A 523 20.45 14.00 20.42
CA GLY A 523 20.07 12.68 20.89
C GLY A 523 18.57 12.57 21.21
N THR A 524 17.75 13.55 20.81
CA THR A 524 16.31 13.45 20.94
C THR A 524 15.80 12.39 19.97
N LEU A 525 14.98 11.47 20.47
CA LEU A 525 14.41 10.35 19.72
C LEU A 525 12.95 10.63 19.33
N TYR A 526 12.61 10.23 18.13
CA TYR A 526 11.27 9.81 17.74
C TYR A 526 11.31 8.33 17.42
N ASP A 527 10.32 7.58 17.87
CA ASP A 527 10.19 6.17 17.54
C ASP A 527 8.73 5.74 17.47
N ALA A 528 8.41 4.93 16.48
CA ALA A 528 7.06 4.46 16.25
C ALA A 528 7.03 3.09 15.57
N ALA A 529 5.97 2.32 15.84
CA ALA A 529 5.57 1.21 15.02
C ALA A 529 4.67 1.74 13.88
N ALA A 530 5.18 1.73 12.66
CA ALA A 530 4.46 2.24 11.49
C ALA A 530 3.60 1.14 10.85
N TYR A 531 2.37 1.53 10.48
CA TYR A 531 1.38 0.66 9.83
C TYR A 531 1.08 1.15 8.39
N GLY A 532 1.92 2.00 7.83
CA GLY A 532 1.79 2.62 6.52
C GLY A 532 1.84 4.15 6.59
N PRO A 533 1.73 4.86 5.47
CA PRO A 533 1.71 6.31 5.45
C PRO A 533 0.55 6.87 6.28
N GLY A 534 0.86 7.64 7.32
CA GLY A 534 -0.12 8.26 8.21
C GLY A 534 -0.63 7.40 9.37
N GLY A 535 -0.20 6.13 9.45
CA GLY A 535 -0.49 5.25 10.59
C GLY A 535 0.77 4.95 11.38
N ALA A 536 1.05 5.68 12.46
CA ALA A 536 2.16 5.41 13.37
C ALA A 536 1.65 5.27 14.79
N ASP A 537 2.08 4.22 15.48
CA ASP A 537 1.87 4.07 16.91
C ASP A 537 3.11 4.57 17.66
N ILE A 538 3.03 5.80 18.14
CA ILE A 538 4.10 6.44 18.93
C ILE A 538 4.21 5.88 20.36
N HIS A 539 3.32 4.97 20.79
CA HIS A 539 3.44 4.28 22.07
C HIS A 539 4.43 3.10 22.01
N TRP A 540 4.96 2.80 20.84
CA TRP A 540 6.09 1.89 20.72
C TRP A 540 7.37 2.62 21.16
N ASN A 541 7.72 2.49 22.41
CA ASN A 541 8.81 3.21 23.09
C ASN A 541 9.90 2.26 23.60
N PRO A 542 10.75 1.72 22.72
CA PRO A 542 11.83 0.84 23.13
C PRO A 542 12.95 1.58 23.89
N GLU A 543 13.69 0.83 24.71
CA GLU A 543 14.90 1.36 25.39
C GLU A 543 16.10 1.47 24.44
N ILE A 544 15.98 2.33 23.44
CA ILE A 544 17.10 2.63 22.53
C ILE A 544 18.17 3.42 23.30
N LYS A 545 19.41 2.92 23.27
CA LYS A 545 20.54 3.67 23.82
C LYS A 545 21.11 4.58 22.76
N VAL A 546 21.15 5.87 23.04
CA VAL A 546 21.64 6.91 22.13
C VAL A 546 22.80 7.64 22.78
N LYS A 547 23.87 7.87 22.01
CA LYS A 547 24.97 8.76 22.35
C LYS A 547 25.26 9.63 21.14
N THR A 548 25.26 10.95 21.30
CA THR A 548 25.63 11.90 20.24
C THR A 548 26.88 12.68 20.64
N GLU A 549 27.63 13.11 19.63
CA GLU A 549 28.84 13.92 19.79
C GLU A 549 28.90 14.93 18.65
N LEU A 550 29.17 16.20 18.99
CA LEU A 550 29.42 17.26 18.02
C LEU A 550 30.88 17.44 17.84
N LEU A 551 31.40 17.29 16.61
CA LEU A 551 32.80 17.42 16.21
C LEU A 551 32.89 18.63 15.25
N PRO A 552 34.13 19.14 14.99
CA PRO A 552 34.27 20.37 14.20
C PRO A 552 33.72 20.33 12.77
N ASP A 553 33.70 19.14 12.13
CA ASP A 553 33.28 18.94 10.74
C ASP A 553 32.14 17.97 10.56
N HIS A 554 31.64 17.37 11.64
CA HIS A 554 30.52 16.45 11.61
C HIS A 554 29.88 16.26 12.99
N TRP A 555 28.68 15.72 13.04
CA TRP A 555 28.12 15.16 14.25
C TRP A 555 28.05 13.63 14.13
N LYS A 556 28.22 12.98 15.26
CA LYS A 556 28.23 11.51 15.37
C LYS A 556 27.07 11.04 16.23
N VAL A 557 26.48 9.90 15.86
CA VAL A 557 25.51 9.21 16.70
C VAL A 557 25.84 7.72 16.78
N ASP A 558 25.83 7.20 18.01
CA ASP A 558 25.89 5.77 18.33
C ASP A 558 24.54 5.33 18.86
N LEU A 559 23.95 4.32 18.23
CA LEU A 559 22.65 3.75 18.55
C LEU A 559 22.79 2.28 18.89
N LYS A 560 22.09 1.83 19.96
CA LYS A 560 21.87 0.42 20.26
C LYS A 560 20.36 0.17 20.33
N ILE A 561 19.85 -0.52 19.31
CA ILE A 561 18.42 -0.82 19.17
C ILE A 561 18.18 -2.23 19.71
N PRO A 562 17.40 -2.41 20.80
CA PRO A 562 17.21 -3.72 21.42
C PRO A 562 16.35 -4.62 20.55
N PHE A 563 16.78 -5.84 20.29
CA PHE A 563 15.99 -6.82 19.54
C PHE A 563 14.70 -7.21 20.25
N ALA A 564 14.66 -7.15 21.56
CA ALA A 564 13.45 -7.40 22.35
C ALA A 564 12.27 -6.49 21.97
N SER A 565 12.55 -5.31 21.42
CA SER A 565 11.53 -4.37 20.94
C SER A 565 10.99 -4.67 19.53
N ASN A 566 11.61 -5.61 18.82
CA ASN A 566 11.21 -6.02 17.47
C ASN A 566 11.35 -7.56 17.31
N PRO A 567 10.67 -8.36 18.17
CA PRO A 567 10.82 -9.82 18.20
C PRO A 567 10.37 -10.48 16.89
N PRO A 568 10.82 -11.70 16.62
CA PRO A 568 11.80 -12.47 17.38
C PRO A 568 13.23 -11.94 17.25
N VAL A 569 14.09 -12.23 18.24
CA VAL A 569 15.53 -11.92 18.19
C VAL A 569 16.15 -12.61 16.97
N PRO A 570 16.92 -11.91 16.13
CA PRO A 570 17.48 -12.50 14.93
C PRO A 570 18.56 -13.52 15.25
N LYS A 571 18.72 -14.49 14.35
CA LYS A 571 19.81 -15.47 14.34
C LYS A 571 20.67 -15.23 13.12
N ALA A 572 21.88 -15.75 13.14
CA ALA A 572 22.73 -15.77 11.95
C ALA A 572 22.01 -16.47 10.78
N GLY A 573 22.00 -15.81 9.63
CA GLY A 573 21.25 -16.23 8.45
C GLY A 573 19.89 -15.55 8.29
N ASP A 574 19.32 -14.95 9.34
CA ASP A 574 18.09 -14.19 9.23
C ASP A 574 18.30 -12.90 8.40
N VAL A 575 17.23 -12.47 7.73
CA VAL A 575 17.24 -11.28 6.90
C VAL A 575 16.07 -10.39 7.28
N TRP A 576 16.40 -9.17 7.72
CA TRP A 576 15.41 -8.10 7.90
C TRP A 576 15.42 -7.15 6.69
N ARG A 577 14.49 -6.21 6.68
CA ARG A 577 14.51 -5.07 5.76
C ARG A 577 14.92 -3.82 6.51
N PHE A 578 15.70 -2.98 5.83
CA PHE A 578 16.34 -1.86 6.46
C PHE A 578 16.49 -0.68 5.50
N ASN A 579 16.27 0.52 6.00
CA ASN A 579 16.67 1.74 5.36
C ASN A 579 17.27 2.70 6.40
N ILE A 580 18.21 3.52 5.97
CA ILE A 580 18.76 4.61 6.78
C ILE A 580 18.83 5.86 5.91
N ASN A 581 18.28 6.95 6.41
CA ASN A 581 18.22 8.22 5.73
C ASN A 581 18.87 9.29 6.58
N ARG A 582 19.39 10.32 5.93
CA ARG A 582 19.79 11.55 6.60
C ARG A 582 18.89 12.67 6.10
N SER A 583 18.17 13.29 6.99
CA SER A 583 17.42 14.52 6.73
C SER A 583 18.24 15.73 7.16
N ILE A 584 18.20 16.80 6.37
CA ILE A 584 18.87 18.05 6.63
C ILE A 584 17.81 19.11 6.86
N GLY A 585 17.76 19.65 8.08
CA GLY A 585 16.70 20.55 8.53
C GLY A 585 16.63 21.87 7.76
N ASN A 586 15.40 22.39 7.71
CA ASN A 586 14.98 23.74 7.36
C ASN A 586 15.65 24.41 6.14
N GLY A 587 15.29 23.96 4.94
CA GLY A 587 15.62 24.69 3.68
C GLY A 587 17.05 24.48 3.17
N ARG A 588 17.89 23.80 3.89
CA ARG A 588 19.15 23.30 3.35
C ARG A 588 18.82 22.09 2.46
N LYS A 589 19.16 22.16 1.17
CA LYS A 589 18.83 21.10 0.22
C LYS A 589 19.77 19.91 0.38
N GLY A 590 19.23 18.76 0.68
CA GLY A 590 19.96 17.51 0.62
C GLY A 590 19.38 16.47 1.58
N MET A 591 18.65 15.50 1.05
CA MET A 591 18.32 14.27 1.74
C MET A 591 19.25 13.16 1.18
N ALA A 592 19.83 12.37 2.05
CA ALA A 592 20.69 11.25 1.66
C ALA A 592 20.07 9.94 2.12
N ASN A 593 20.10 8.95 1.27
CA ASN A 593 19.43 7.67 1.48
C ASN A 593 20.34 6.51 1.16
N SER A 594 20.35 5.46 1.99
CA SER A 594 21.09 4.21 1.75
C SER A 594 20.35 3.23 0.85
N GLY A 595 19.03 3.36 0.77
CA GLY A 595 18.15 2.54 -0.06
C GLY A 595 18.11 2.99 -1.53
N TYR A 596 17.16 2.48 -2.28
CA TYR A 596 16.85 3.02 -3.59
C TYR A 596 16.38 4.48 -3.44
N PRO A 597 16.79 5.38 -4.33
CA PRO A 597 16.28 6.74 -4.36
C PRO A 597 14.82 6.72 -4.86
N GLU A 598 13.89 6.39 -3.98
CA GLU A 598 12.46 6.48 -4.21
C GLU A 598 11.91 7.78 -3.64
N ALA A 599 10.74 8.18 -4.12
CA ALA A 599 10.11 9.45 -3.75
C ALA A 599 9.73 9.55 -2.26
N SER A 600 9.70 8.44 -1.52
CA SER A 600 9.34 8.38 -0.10
C SER A 600 10.26 7.46 0.70
N TYR A 601 10.71 7.93 1.86
CA TYR A 601 11.44 7.12 2.83
C TYR A 601 10.58 6.02 3.48
N HIS A 602 9.28 6.22 3.48
CA HIS A 602 8.29 5.30 4.05
C HIS A 602 7.87 4.19 3.07
N ASN A 603 8.63 3.97 1.99
CA ASN A 603 8.37 2.89 1.05
C ASN A 603 9.22 1.65 1.37
N PRO A 604 8.65 0.59 1.97
CA PRO A 604 9.39 -0.63 2.33
C PRO A 604 10.00 -1.37 1.13
N ASN A 605 9.51 -1.12 -0.11
CA ASN A 605 10.11 -1.71 -1.32
C ASN A 605 11.53 -1.20 -1.59
N GLY A 606 11.82 0.03 -1.15
CA GLY A 606 13.16 0.62 -1.23
C GLY A 606 14.12 0.14 -0.14
N PHE A 607 13.65 -0.64 0.82
CA PHE A 607 14.49 -1.10 1.92
C PHE A 607 15.48 -2.17 1.46
N ALA A 608 16.73 -2.01 1.88
CA ALA A 608 17.78 -3.01 1.66
C ALA A 608 17.54 -4.28 2.50
N ALA A 609 18.08 -5.40 2.08
CA ALA A 609 18.15 -6.60 2.90
C ALA A 609 19.26 -6.47 3.94
N LEU A 610 18.92 -6.57 5.22
CA LEU A 610 19.84 -6.58 6.36
C LEU A 610 20.04 -8.02 6.81
N SER A 611 21.16 -8.63 6.44
CA SER A 611 21.47 -10.02 6.76
C SER A 611 22.36 -10.11 7.99
N PHE A 612 21.96 -10.90 8.97
CA PHE A 612 22.72 -11.16 10.20
C PHE A 612 23.72 -12.29 9.98
N SER A 613 25.01 -12.05 10.20
CA SER A 613 26.05 -13.06 10.02
C SER A 613 26.96 -13.19 11.25
N GLU A 614 27.45 -14.42 11.51
CA GLU A 614 28.38 -14.66 12.62
C GLU A 614 29.76 -14.02 12.38
N LYS A 615 30.20 -13.94 11.13
CA LYS A 615 31.50 -13.43 10.73
C LYS A 615 31.39 -12.30 9.73
N ALA A 616 32.32 -11.36 9.76
CA ALA A 616 32.46 -10.41 8.68
C ALA A 616 32.68 -11.19 7.37
N ARG A 617 31.77 -11.03 6.40
CA ARG A 617 32.03 -11.57 5.06
C ARG A 617 33.15 -10.74 4.45
N VAL A 618 34.18 -11.38 3.91
CA VAL A 618 35.14 -10.69 3.05
C VAL A 618 34.41 -10.25 1.81
N GLU A 619 34.12 -8.97 1.70
CA GLU A 619 33.30 -8.42 0.61
C GLU A 619 34.11 -8.41 -0.69
N LYS A 620 33.72 -9.27 -1.60
CA LYS A 620 34.11 -9.15 -3.00
C LYS A 620 33.16 -8.11 -3.61
N GLN A 621 33.64 -6.91 -3.90
CA GLN A 621 32.81 -5.82 -4.44
C GLN A 621 32.99 -5.67 -5.94
N VAL A 622 31.86 -5.62 -6.66
CA VAL A 622 31.82 -5.40 -8.11
C VAL A 622 31.10 -4.11 -8.39
N LEU A 623 31.73 -3.19 -9.08
CA LEU A 623 31.10 -1.98 -9.58
C LEU A 623 30.67 -2.16 -11.04
N PHE A 624 29.36 -2.03 -11.29
CA PHE A 624 28.81 -2.01 -12.63
C PHE A 624 28.59 -0.56 -13.10
N LEU A 625 29.29 -0.16 -14.13
CA LEU A 625 29.04 1.10 -14.83
C LEU A 625 28.19 0.84 -16.05
N VAL A 626 26.92 1.26 -16.04
CA VAL A 626 25.98 1.01 -17.11
C VAL A 626 25.18 2.26 -17.42
N PRO A 627 24.80 2.52 -18.68
CA PRO A 627 23.86 3.56 -19.01
C PRO A 627 22.50 3.32 -18.32
N GLU A 628 21.83 4.37 -17.87
CA GLU A 628 20.59 4.29 -17.08
C GLU A 628 19.52 3.42 -17.72
N LYS A 629 19.35 3.53 -19.04
CA LYS A 629 18.43 2.70 -19.85
C LYS A 629 18.70 1.20 -19.83
N PHE A 630 19.91 0.78 -19.48
CA PHE A 630 20.32 -0.63 -19.42
C PHE A 630 20.43 -1.18 -18.00
N MET A 631 20.27 -0.35 -16.96
CA MET A 631 20.39 -0.79 -15.59
C MET A 631 19.45 -1.94 -15.26
N LYS A 632 18.21 -1.87 -15.75
CA LYS A 632 17.19 -2.91 -15.53
C LYS A 632 17.61 -4.27 -16.10
N ASN A 633 18.22 -4.30 -17.29
CA ASN A 633 18.63 -5.56 -17.95
C ASN A 633 19.96 -6.13 -17.41
N THR A 634 20.75 -5.34 -16.69
CA THR A 634 22.03 -5.77 -16.11
C THR A 634 21.87 -6.35 -14.70
N LYS A 635 20.73 -6.12 -14.06
CA LYS A 635 20.39 -6.64 -12.72
C LYS A 635 20.56 -8.17 -12.62
N ASN A 636 20.21 -8.93 -13.67
CA ASN A 636 20.34 -10.39 -13.67
C ASN A 636 21.78 -10.89 -13.54
N ILE A 637 22.75 -10.15 -14.08
CA ILE A 637 24.19 -10.48 -13.95
C ILE A 637 24.64 -10.22 -12.49
N GLY A 638 24.26 -9.08 -11.91
CA GLY A 638 24.53 -8.77 -10.52
C GLY A 638 23.95 -9.83 -9.58
N ASN A 639 22.74 -10.27 -9.84
CA ASN A 639 22.06 -11.30 -9.06
C ASN A 639 22.78 -12.66 -9.14
N ALA A 640 23.34 -13.03 -10.30
CA ALA A 640 24.15 -14.25 -10.42
C ALA A 640 25.44 -14.16 -9.59
N LEU A 641 26.15 -13.03 -9.66
CA LEU A 641 27.37 -12.80 -8.88
C LEU A 641 27.09 -12.78 -7.37
N PHE A 642 25.94 -12.27 -6.97
CA PHE A 642 25.53 -12.26 -5.58
C PHE A 642 25.34 -13.68 -5.02
N ARG A 643 24.78 -14.61 -5.81
CA ARG A 643 24.66 -16.03 -5.42
C ARG A 643 26.03 -16.66 -5.13
N ASP A 644 27.07 -16.21 -5.85
CA ASP A 644 28.45 -16.67 -5.65
C ASP A 644 29.17 -15.91 -4.53
N GLY A 645 28.45 -15.06 -3.79
CA GLY A 645 29.00 -14.34 -2.63
C GLY A 645 29.70 -13.04 -2.96
N TRP A 646 29.43 -12.43 -4.12
CA TRP A 646 29.94 -11.13 -4.51
C TRP A 646 28.90 -10.04 -4.21
N ASN A 647 29.33 -8.96 -3.58
CA ASN A 647 28.53 -7.73 -3.52
C ASN A 647 28.78 -6.89 -4.75
N PHE A 648 27.74 -6.20 -5.22
CA PHE A 648 27.82 -5.35 -6.40
C PHE A 648 27.06 -4.05 -6.22
N GLN A 649 27.49 -3.03 -6.96
CA GLN A 649 26.77 -1.76 -7.07
C GLN A 649 26.61 -1.37 -8.53
N PHE A 650 25.41 -0.88 -8.89
CA PHE A 650 25.19 -0.25 -10.18
C PHE A 650 25.39 1.25 -10.10
N CYS A 651 26.14 1.80 -11.02
CA CYS A 651 26.28 3.24 -11.20
C CYS A 651 25.96 3.61 -12.64
N SER A 652 25.20 4.68 -12.82
CA SER A 652 24.97 5.22 -14.14
C SER A 652 26.24 5.89 -14.65
N CYS A 653 26.71 5.49 -15.83
CA CYS A 653 27.84 6.15 -16.48
C CYS A 653 27.57 7.62 -16.87
N GLN A 654 26.36 8.10 -16.67
CA GLN A 654 25.92 9.48 -16.86
C GLN A 654 25.95 10.32 -15.57
N LYS A 655 26.18 9.65 -14.42
CA LYS A 655 26.28 10.26 -13.08
C LYS A 655 27.73 10.23 -12.57
N GLU A 656 28.00 10.96 -11.49
CA GLU A 656 29.32 10.91 -10.83
C GLU A 656 29.60 9.52 -10.27
N LEU A 657 30.86 9.10 -10.34
CA LEU A 657 31.31 7.83 -9.78
C LEU A 657 31.22 7.84 -8.26
N PRO A 658 31.09 6.66 -7.61
CA PRO A 658 31.19 6.56 -6.16
C PRO A 658 32.55 7.13 -5.68
N GLN A 659 32.56 7.86 -4.57
CA GLN A 659 33.76 8.50 -4.04
C GLN A 659 34.81 7.50 -3.50
N ASN A 660 34.36 6.27 -3.16
CA ASN A 660 35.21 5.23 -2.57
C ASN A 660 35.52 4.10 -3.56
N LEU A 661 36.01 4.43 -4.73
CA LEU A 661 36.39 3.44 -5.75
C LEU A 661 37.37 2.36 -5.21
N ASP A 662 38.13 2.68 -4.18
CA ASP A 662 39.07 1.77 -3.52
C ASP A 662 38.41 0.57 -2.85
N SER A 663 37.13 0.64 -2.54
CA SER A 663 36.34 -0.48 -1.97
C SER A 663 35.97 -1.55 -2.97
N TYR A 664 36.10 -1.29 -4.29
CA TYR A 664 35.72 -2.24 -5.34
C TYR A 664 36.94 -3.01 -5.85
N ARG A 665 36.72 -4.30 -6.09
CA ARG A 665 37.78 -5.21 -6.63
C ARG A 665 37.59 -5.54 -8.10
N ILE A 666 36.39 -5.36 -8.64
CA ILE A 666 36.07 -5.63 -10.04
C ILE A 666 35.21 -4.47 -10.58
N LEU A 667 35.62 -3.98 -11.74
CA LEU A 667 34.88 -2.99 -12.50
C LEU A 667 34.28 -3.65 -13.77
N VAL A 668 32.97 -3.65 -13.89
CA VAL A 668 32.28 -4.11 -15.09
C VAL A 668 31.70 -2.90 -15.81
N VAL A 669 32.17 -2.64 -17.01
CA VAL A 669 31.70 -1.52 -17.83
C VAL A 669 30.90 -2.08 -19.01
N ARG A 670 29.61 -1.73 -19.09
CA ARG A 670 28.79 -2.03 -20.28
C ARG A 670 28.74 -0.80 -21.17
N LEU A 671 29.49 -0.84 -22.25
CA LEU A 671 29.52 0.22 -23.25
C LEU A 671 28.30 0.10 -24.21
N PRO A 672 27.60 1.20 -24.50
CA PRO A 672 26.65 1.20 -25.60
C PRO A 672 27.38 1.04 -26.95
N GLN A 673 26.77 0.37 -27.92
CA GLN A 673 27.34 0.14 -29.26
C GLN A 673 27.58 1.43 -30.07
N PHE A 674 27.07 2.58 -29.64
CA PHE A 674 27.18 3.87 -30.34
C PHE A 674 27.46 5.00 -29.33
N GLY A 675 28.63 5.63 -29.47
CA GLY A 675 28.97 6.96 -28.95
C GLY A 675 28.93 7.14 -27.42
N LEU A 676 30.09 7.08 -26.79
CA LEU A 676 30.28 7.51 -25.40
C LEU A 676 30.24 9.05 -25.32
N GLN A 677 29.07 9.63 -25.10
CA GLN A 677 28.95 10.97 -24.52
C GLN A 677 28.55 10.82 -23.04
N GLY A 678 29.52 10.59 -22.18
CA GLY A 678 29.34 10.50 -20.73
C GLY A 678 30.40 11.30 -20.02
N LYS A 679 30.08 11.76 -18.79
CA LYS A 679 30.99 12.51 -17.91
C LYS A 679 32.18 11.68 -17.37
N VAL A 680 32.23 10.38 -17.64
CA VAL A 680 33.24 9.47 -17.10
C VAL A 680 34.30 9.16 -18.15
N ASP A 681 35.54 9.53 -17.87
CA ASP A 681 36.69 9.10 -18.65
C ASP A 681 37.05 7.65 -18.29
N PHE A 682 36.50 6.71 -19.08
CA PHE A 682 36.71 5.27 -18.87
C PHE A 682 38.16 4.82 -19.03
N LYS A 683 38.97 5.51 -19.84
CA LYS A 683 40.39 5.16 -19.98
C LYS A 683 41.17 5.53 -18.73
N LYS A 684 40.87 6.68 -18.14
CA LYS A 684 41.43 7.13 -16.87
C LYS A 684 41.01 6.18 -15.75
N LEU A 685 39.73 5.88 -15.64
CA LEU A 685 39.20 4.97 -14.63
C LEU A 685 39.79 3.56 -14.70
N ALA A 686 39.88 2.99 -15.91
CA ALA A 686 40.51 1.67 -16.10
C ALA A 686 41.98 1.66 -15.69
N ARG A 687 42.73 2.73 -15.98
CA ARG A 687 44.12 2.88 -15.54
C ARG A 687 44.23 2.98 -14.03
N GLU A 688 43.38 3.76 -13.37
CA GLU A 688 43.34 3.88 -11.91
C GLU A 688 43.05 2.53 -11.26
N PHE A 689 42.09 1.74 -11.79
CA PHE A 689 41.79 0.41 -11.30
C PHE A 689 42.93 -0.59 -11.50
N LEU A 690 43.60 -0.57 -12.67
CA LEU A 690 44.74 -1.42 -12.96
C LEU A 690 45.96 -1.06 -12.13
N ASN A 691 46.17 0.25 -11.87
CA ASN A 691 47.30 0.73 -11.02
C ASN A 691 47.16 0.34 -9.55
N GLN A 692 45.91 0.04 -9.09
CA GLN A 692 45.64 -0.46 -7.75
C GLN A 692 45.77 -1.98 -7.63
N GLY A 693 46.18 -2.68 -8.70
CA GLY A 693 46.33 -4.15 -8.73
C GLY A 693 45.01 -4.90 -8.63
N LYS A 694 43.95 -4.27 -9.10
CA LYS A 694 42.56 -4.80 -9.03
C LYS A 694 42.02 -5.23 -10.38
#